data_2e8dfeb91eb2eb8fe0d3bf34c74a8b4a
#
_entry.id   2e8dfeb91eb2eb8fe0d3bf34c74a8b4a
#
_cell.length_a   1.000
_cell.length_b   1.000
_cell.length_c   1.000
_cell.angle_alpha   90.00
_cell.angle_beta   90.00
_cell.angle_gamma   90.00
#
_symmetry.space_group_name_H-M   'P 1'
#
loop_
_entity.id
_entity.type
_entity.pdbx_description
1 polymer ?
#
loop_
_entity_poly.entity_id
_entity_poly.type
_entity_poly.pdbx_seq_one_letter_code
_entity_poly.pdbx_strand_id
1 'polypeptide(L)'
;MVRRVLRGVLILLISATVLIVAGGLYARSQVRASLAQLDGQATIAGLGADVRVDRDALGVPTISAASREDVARALGFLHAQDRFFQMDLQRRQPAGELSALVGPRALDVDAEIRVHRFRSVAQRALQLTTPSYRRILEAYAEGVNAGLQALGAAPFEYLVLRATPEPWLAEDSILTVLAMFNTLQGRQATFERSHGALKDTLPEPMFQFLSTVGSEWETPVVGSPVVRPPIPGPEVFNIRGARASEARNSPAEDRNSPAKAGRRSDNASSALASSAPAASVLAASAFRRTVPWLDLDPEAASTIGSNNWAVDGARSASGAAILANDMHLTIAVPIIWYRASFAFGGERITGVTLPGIPPLVAGSNGHVAWGLTNTGGDWSDLVRVEPDPADPAKYLTPDGPKTFDIAQETIAAKGAEARTTTIRSTIWGPIVWKDARGREYAQHWIAHDPAALAADLTAPERTRSVDDLLTAIAGLGMPNQNVAMADSSGRIAWTVGGAIPRRSGYSGMTPQSWADGSHHWQGYLAPSEFPRIVDPPAGRLWTANAPVVGDAMLATIGEGGYADGIRARIIRNRLMQIDKATPKDMLAIQLDDQALFLARWRNLLLGTLIGQSGARGQFRDLVESKWTGKASPDSVSYRLIKEFRTLFVRRVM
;
A
#
# COMPACT_ATOMS: atom_id res chain seq x y z
N MET A 1 19.20 26.40 -60.56
CA MET A 1 18.32 25.49 -59.82
C MET A 1 18.86 25.23 -58.42
N VAL A 2 20.10 24.79 -58.21
CA VAL A 2 20.75 24.46 -56.94
C VAL A 2 20.67 25.59 -55.89
N ARG A 3 20.97 26.86 -56.25
CA ARG A 3 20.87 27.99 -55.29
C ARG A 3 19.46 28.28 -54.79
N ARG A 4 18.41 27.99 -55.55
CA ARG A 4 17.01 28.15 -55.12
C ARG A 4 16.62 27.02 -54.13
N VAL A 5 17.08 25.80 -54.38
CA VAL A 5 16.87 24.65 -53.49
C VAL A 5 17.59 24.86 -52.14
N LEU A 6 18.87 25.28 -52.19
CA LEU A 6 19.65 25.59 -50.96
C LEU A 6 19.01 26.71 -50.12
N ARG A 7 18.47 27.77 -50.74
CA ARG A 7 17.74 28.83 -50.04
C ARG A 7 16.44 28.30 -49.42
N GLY A 8 15.70 27.43 -50.13
CA GLY A 8 14.49 26.80 -49.58
C GLY A 8 14.78 25.91 -48.37
N VAL A 9 15.82 25.07 -48.44
CA VAL A 9 16.27 24.24 -47.31
C VAL A 9 16.73 25.10 -46.13
N LEU A 10 17.48 26.18 -46.37
CA LEU A 10 17.92 27.08 -45.29
C LEU A 10 16.74 27.76 -44.59
N ILE A 11 15.75 28.25 -45.35
CA ILE A 11 14.52 28.87 -44.79
C ILE A 11 13.76 27.82 -43.95
N LEU A 12 13.66 26.59 -44.41
CA LEU A 12 12.97 25.51 -43.71
C LEU A 12 13.68 25.15 -42.42
N LEU A 13 15.03 25.09 -42.40
CA LEU A 13 15.84 24.85 -41.19
C LEU A 13 15.72 26.01 -40.19
N ILE A 14 15.78 27.28 -40.68
CA ILE A 14 15.59 28.45 -39.81
C ILE A 14 14.18 28.42 -39.18
N SER A 15 13.14 28.18 -40.00
CA SER A 15 11.76 28.10 -39.52
C SER A 15 11.58 26.96 -38.49
N ALA A 16 12.16 25.79 -38.74
CA ALA A 16 12.14 24.66 -37.79
C ALA A 16 12.86 25.04 -36.49
N THR A 17 14.02 25.68 -36.58
CA THR A 17 14.77 26.15 -35.41
C THR A 17 13.96 27.17 -34.58
N VAL A 18 13.34 28.14 -35.24
CA VAL A 18 12.48 29.13 -34.57
C VAL A 18 11.30 28.47 -33.89
N LEU A 19 10.64 27.50 -34.51
CA LEU A 19 9.53 26.76 -33.92
C LEU A 19 9.97 25.93 -32.72
N ILE A 20 11.13 25.28 -32.81
CA ILE A 20 11.70 24.50 -31.66
C ILE A 20 12.03 25.44 -30.49
N VAL A 21 12.68 26.57 -30.74
CA VAL A 21 13.01 27.57 -29.71
C VAL A 21 11.72 28.15 -29.08
N ALA A 22 10.77 28.55 -29.91
CA ALA A 22 9.47 29.09 -29.45
C ALA A 22 8.70 28.03 -28.62
N GLY A 23 8.66 26.79 -29.08
CA GLY A 23 8.09 25.65 -28.35
C GLY A 23 8.79 25.39 -27.00
N GLY A 24 10.12 25.45 -26.99
CA GLY A 24 10.92 25.32 -25.76
C GLY A 24 10.67 26.45 -24.76
N LEU A 25 10.60 27.70 -25.25
CA LEU A 25 10.28 28.85 -24.38
C LEU A 25 8.84 28.78 -23.86
N TYR A 26 7.88 28.37 -24.66
CA TYR A 26 6.51 28.13 -24.23
C TYR A 26 6.44 27.02 -23.16
N ALA A 27 7.03 25.86 -23.41
CA ALA A 27 7.08 24.78 -22.42
C ALA A 27 7.72 25.23 -21.10
N ARG A 28 8.84 25.97 -21.16
CA ARG A 28 9.50 26.56 -19.99
C ARG A 28 8.58 27.53 -19.25
N SER A 29 7.81 28.37 -19.97
CA SER A 29 6.88 29.32 -19.34
C SER A 29 5.74 28.59 -18.63
N GLN A 30 5.18 27.53 -19.24
CA GLN A 30 4.13 26.71 -18.63
C GLN A 30 4.63 25.98 -17.36
N VAL A 31 5.82 25.35 -17.44
CA VAL A 31 6.42 24.68 -16.27
C VAL A 31 6.68 25.69 -15.15
N ARG A 32 7.15 26.91 -15.46
CA ARG A 32 7.33 27.94 -14.44
C ARG A 32 6.02 28.43 -13.82
N ALA A 33 5.00 28.61 -14.66
CA ALA A 33 3.68 29.04 -14.22
C ALA A 33 2.94 27.99 -13.39
N SER A 34 3.32 26.68 -13.52
CA SER A 34 2.77 25.59 -12.71
C SER A 34 3.45 25.41 -11.36
N LEU A 35 4.48 26.18 -11.02
CA LEU A 35 5.14 26.10 -9.73
C LEU A 35 4.28 26.74 -8.63
N ALA A 36 4.36 26.15 -7.42
CA ALA A 36 3.67 26.67 -6.25
C ALA A 36 4.11 28.08 -5.90
N GLN A 37 3.16 28.89 -5.46
CA GLN A 37 3.45 30.20 -4.85
C GLN A 37 4.02 29.96 -3.44
N LEU A 38 5.26 30.39 -3.20
CA LEU A 38 5.94 30.20 -1.91
C LEU A 38 5.82 31.40 -0.99
N ASP A 39 5.66 32.60 -1.56
CA ASP A 39 5.58 33.88 -0.84
C ASP A 39 4.41 34.72 -1.35
N GLY A 40 3.95 35.69 -0.52
CA GLY A 40 2.92 36.64 -0.87
C GLY A 40 1.56 36.31 -0.28
N GLN A 41 0.50 36.76 -0.92
CA GLN A 41 -0.88 36.61 -0.46
C GLN A 41 -1.72 35.92 -1.55
N ALA A 42 -2.70 35.12 -1.11
CA ALA A 42 -3.72 34.54 -1.96
C ALA A 42 -5.09 34.73 -1.31
N THR A 43 -6.11 34.99 -2.13
CA THR A 43 -7.49 35.08 -1.66
C THR A 43 -8.19 33.76 -1.89
N ILE A 44 -8.71 33.16 -0.82
CA ILE A 44 -9.47 31.91 -0.87
C ILE A 44 -10.86 32.17 -0.31
N ALA A 45 -11.90 31.85 -1.05
CA ALA A 45 -13.27 31.98 -0.58
C ALA A 45 -13.55 31.01 0.57
N GLY A 46 -14.44 31.38 1.49
CA GLY A 46 -14.93 30.52 2.56
C GLY A 46 -14.01 30.41 3.79
N LEU A 47 -12.92 31.17 3.89
CA LEU A 47 -12.16 31.33 5.12
C LEU A 47 -13.00 32.10 6.16
N GLY A 48 -13.02 31.60 7.41
CA GLY A 48 -13.65 32.29 8.51
C GLY A 48 -12.81 33.48 9.06
N ALA A 49 -11.48 33.39 8.89
CA ALA A 49 -10.51 34.42 9.25
C ALA A 49 -9.24 34.25 8.39
N ASP A 50 -8.34 35.25 8.49
CA ASP A 50 -7.04 35.18 7.83
C ASP A 50 -6.24 33.94 8.30
N VAL A 51 -5.61 33.26 7.35
CA VAL A 51 -4.73 32.11 7.59
C VAL A 51 -3.31 32.49 7.23
N ARG A 52 -2.38 32.22 8.14
CA ARG A 52 -0.96 32.41 7.93
C ARG A 52 -0.30 31.05 7.64
N VAL A 53 0.55 31.02 6.62
CA VAL A 53 1.37 29.84 6.27
C VAL A 53 2.84 30.24 6.32
N ASP A 54 3.59 29.64 7.24
CA ASP A 54 5.04 29.82 7.35
C ASP A 54 5.73 28.53 6.86
N ARG A 55 6.68 28.64 5.94
CA ARG A 55 7.49 27.50 5.49
C ARG A 55 8.88 27.57 6.13
N ASP A 56 9.36 26.45 6.67
CA ASP A 56 10.72 26.34 7.19
C ASP A 56 11.76 26.20 6.05
N ALA A 57 13.04 26.08 6.42
CA ALA A 57 14.14 25.93 5.47
C ALA A 57 14.05 24.67 4.58
N LEU A 58 13.24 23.69 4.96
CA LEU A 58 12.94 22.48 4.19
C LEU A 58 11.63 22.60 3.40
N GLY A 59 10.97 23.74 3.44
CA GLY A 59 9.67 24.00 2.81
C GLY A 59 8.48 23.39 3.54
N VAL A 60 8.65 22.88 4.75
CA VAL A 60 7.56 22.30 5.55
C VAL A 60 6.64 23.41 6.08
N PRO A 61 5.32 23.39 5.75
CA PRO A 61 4.42 24.46 6.17
C PRO A 61 3.96 24.29 7.62
N THR A 62 3.86 25.44 8.31
CA THR A 62 3.05 25.63 9.51
C THR A 62 1.84 26.47 9.13
N ILE A 63 0.64 25.92 9.27
CA ILE A 63 -0.64 26.58 8.97
C ILE A 63 -1.22 27.07 10.28
N SER A 64 -1.33 28.39 10.43
CA SER A 64 -1.94 29.04 11.59
C SER A 64 -3.30 29.63 11.20
N ALA A 65 -4.38 29.17 11.84
CA ALA A 65 -5.75 29.51 11.51
C ALA A 65 -6.63 29.65 12.76
N ALA A 66 -7.82 30.21 12.61
CA ALA A 66 -8.79 30.33 13.69
C ALA A 66 -9.56 29.03 13.96
N SER A 67 -9.80 28.22 12.91
CA SER A 67 -10.61 27.01 12.98
C SER A 67 -9.93 25.81 12.29
N ARG A 68 -10.42 24.60 12.61
CA ARG A 68 -9.94 23.36 11.95
C ARG A 68 -10.39 23.28 10.48
N GLU A 69 -11.54 23.87 10.15
CA GLU A 69 -12.03 24.01 8.78
C GLU A 69 -11.11 24.92 7.94
N ASP A 70 -10.66 26.06 8.52
CA ASP A 70 -9.70 26.95 7.82
C ASP A 70 -8.34 26.28 7.63
N VAL A 71 -7.88 25.48 8.61
CA VAL A 71 -6.68 24.64 8.44
C VAL A 71 -6.87 23.66 7.28
N ALA A 72 -8.03 22.99 7.18
CA ALA A 72 -8.31 22.04 6.10
C ALA A 72 -8.30 22.73 4.72
N ARG A 73 -8.93 23.89 4.63
CA ARG A 73 -8.95 24.70 3.39
C ARG A 73 -7.56 25.14 2.96
N ALA A 74 -6.76 25.66 3.89
CA ALA A 74 -5.38 26.05 3.61
C ALA A 74 -4.49 24.86 3.26
N LEU A 75 -4.63 23.72 3.94
CA LEU A 75 -3.91 22.49 3.62
C LEU A 75 -4.27 21.97 2.21
N GLY A 76 -5.56 21.99 1.86
CA GLY A 76 -6.03 21.64 0.52
C GLY A 76 -5.39 22.52 -0.55
N PHE A 77 -5.33 23.83 -0.33
CA PHE A 77 -4.64 24.78 -1.21
C PHE A 77 -3.17 24.42 -1.41
N LEU A 78 -2.45 24.17 -0.32
CA LEU A 78 -1.03 23.78 -0.38
C LEU A 78 -0.81 22.43 -1.06
N HIS A 79 -1.62 21.43 -0.73
CA HIS A 79 -1.55 20.11 -1.36
C HIS A 79 -1.77 20.20 -2.88
N ALA A 80 -2.72 21.04 -3.33
CA ALA A 80 -2.97 21.22 -4.75
C ALA A 80 -1.79 21.88 -5.47
N GLN A 81 -1.21 22.91 -4.87
CA GLN A 81 -0.05 23.58 -5.48
C GLN A 81 1.20 22.71 -5.52
N ASP A 82 1.43 21.92 -4.46
CA ASP A 82 2.65 21.11 -4.33
C ASP A 82 2.51 19.70 -4.93
N ARG A 83 1.27 19.11 -5.01
CA ARG A 83 1.07 17.67 -5.18
C ARG A 83 -0.16 17.25 -6.01
N PHE A 84 -0.84 18.16 -6.72
CA PHE A 84 -2.15 17.86 -7.34
C PHE A 84 -2.12 16.64 -8.26
N PHE A 85 -1.11 16.48 -9.10
CA PHE A 85 -1.02 15.31 -9.99
C PHE A 85 -0.95 13.99 -9.22
N GLN A 86 -0.17 13.96 -8.12
CA GLN A 86 -0.10 12.80 -7.23
C GLN A 86 -1.47 12.50 -6.60
N MET A 87 -2.20 13.53 -6.16
CA MET A 87 -3.55 13.39 -5.61
C MET A 87 -4.54 12.86 -6.66
N ASP A 88 -4.50 13.38 -7.89
CA ASP A 88 -5.37 12.94 -9.00
C ASP A 88 -5.16 11.46 -9.34
N LEU A 89 -3.92 10.98 -9.31
CA LEU A 89 -3.63 9.56 -9.46
C LEU A 89 -4.19 8.73 -8.31
N GLN A 90 -4.06 9.21 -7.06
CA GLN A 90 -4.55 8.50 -5.88
C GLN A 90 -6.07 8.37 -5.83
N ARG A 91 -6.85 9.35 -6.30
CA ARG A 91 -8.31 9.22 -6.38
C ARG A 91 -8.76 8.35 -7.57
N ARG A 92 -8.05 8.44 -8.72
CA ARG A 92 -8.41 7.71 -9.94
C ARG A 92 -8.10 6.22 -9.84
N GLN A 93 -7.03 5.85 -9.15
CA GLN A 93 -6.63 4.45 -9.01
C GLN A 93 -7.74 3.58 -8.38
N PRO A 94 -8.27 3.86 -7.17
CA PRO A 94 -9.35 3.06 -6.60
C PRO A 94 -10.69 3.25 -7.34
N ALA A 95 -10.89 4.38 -8.01
CA ALA A 95 -12.08 4.59 -8.82
C ALA A 95 -12.07 3.81 -10.15
N GLY A 96 -10.92 3.24 -10.57
CA GLY A 96 -10.76 2.62 -11.89
C GLY A 96 -10.90 3.64 -13.02
N GLU A 97 -10.24 4.80 -12.89
CA GLU A 97 -10.35 5.95 -13.80
C GLU A 97 -8.98 6.42 -14.34
N LEU A 98 -7.94 5.61 -14.17
CA LEU A 98 -6.59 5.94 -14.67
C LEU A 98 -6.55 6.04 -16.18
N SER A 99 -7.24 5.16 -16.90
CA SER A 99 -7.25 5.14 -18.37
C SER A 99 -7.86 6.39 -18.99
N ALA A 100 -8.76 7.08 -18.30
CA ALA A 100 -9.27 8.39 -18.73
C ALA A 100 -8.17 9.46 -18.76
N LEU A 101 -7.14 9.33 -17.94
CA LEU A 101 -6.00 10.25 -17.89
C LEU A 101 -4.82 9.79 -18.77
N VAL A 102 -4.42 8.51 -18.67
CA VAL A 102 -3.17 7.99 -19.23
C VAL A 102 -3.35 7.11 -20.47
N GLY A 103 -4.59 6.86 -20.88
CA GLY A 103 -4.94 6.11 -22.09
C GLY A 103 -5.09 4.60 -21.87
N PRO A 104 -5.23 3.83 -22.97
CA PRO A 104 -5.71 2.44 -22.94
C PRO A 104 -4.79 1.46 -22.21
N ARG A 105 -3.55 1.82 -21.91
CA ARG A 105 -2.61 0.97 -21.14
C ARG A 105 -3.07 0.70 -19.71
N ALA A 106 -3.95 1.54 -19.17
CA ALA A 106 -4.50 1.37 -17.83
C ALA A 106 -5.87 0.67 -17.80
N LEU A 107 -6.46 0.33 -18.96
CA LEU A 107 -7.80 -0.25 -19.04
C LEU A 107 -7.96 -1.56 -18.27
N ASP A 108 -6.95 -2.43 -18.30
CA ASP A 108 -7.04 -3.71 -17.59
C ASP A 108 -6.96 -3.49 -16.07
N VAL A 109 -6.09 -2.58 -15.62
CA VAL A 109 -6.00 -2.19 -14.21
C VAL A 109 -7.30 -1.54 -13.72
N ASP A 110 -7.85 -0.61 -14.54
CA ASP A 110 -9.13 0.02 -14.21
C ASP A 110 -10.27 -1.00 -14.20
N ALA A 111 -10.29 -1.96 -15.11
CA ALA A 111 -11.32 -3.00 -15.14
C ALA A 111 -11.25 -3.93 -13.92
N GLU A 112 -10.04 -4.27 -13.46
CA GLU A 112 -9.84 -5.05 -12.23
C GLU A 112 -10.39 -4.32 -11.00
N ILE A 113 -10.03 -3.04 -10.82
CA ILE A 113 -10.43 -2.29 -9.63
C ILE A 113 -11.90 -1.83 -9.68
N ARG A 114 -12.45 -1.59 -10.88
CA ARG A 114 -13.84 -1.13 -11.06
C ARG A 114 -14.86 -2.11 -10.49
N VAL A 115 -14.52 -3.39 -10.38
CA VAL A 115 -15.35 -4.42 -9.75
C VAL A 115 -15.77 -4.02 -8.33
N HIS A 116 -14.92 -3.31 -7.59
CA HIS A 116 -15.19 -2.87 -6.23
C HIS A 116 -16.12 -1.65 -6.14
N ARG A 117 -16.34 -0.91 -7.23
CA ARG A 117 -17.20 0.29 -7.30
C ARG A 117 -16.89 1.32 -6.22
N PHE A 118 -15.62 1.54 -5.92
CA PHE A 118 -15.16 2.37 -4.80
C PHE A 118 -15.62 3.83 -4.87
N ARG A 119 -15.85 4.39 -6.06
CA ARG A 119 -16.47 5.73 -6.18
C ARG A 119 -17.86 5.75 -5.55
N SER A 120 -18.69 4.77 -5.83
CA SER A 120 -20.04 4.66 -5.22
C SER A 120 -19.96 4.40 -3.71
N VAL A 121 -18.94 3.65 -3.26
CA VAL A 121 -18.69 3.44 -1.83
C VAL A 121 -18.30 4.76 -1.16
N ALA A 122 -17.36 5.52 -1.74
CA ALA A 122 -16.91 6.81 -1.23
C ALA A 122 -18.05 7.84 -1.13
N GLN A 123 -18.92 7.92 -2.15
CA GLN A 123 -20.10 8.78 -2.14
C GLN A 123 -21.06 8.44 -1.00
N ARG A 124 -21.34 7.15 -0.80
CA ARG A 124 -22.21 6.71 0.31
C ARG A 124 -21.55 6.95 1.68
N ALA A 125 -20.23 6.71 1.80
CA ALA A 125 -19.50 6.98 3.03
C ALA A 125 -19.54 8.46 3.40
N LEU A 126 -19.36 9.37 2.42
CA LEU A 126 -19.49 10.82 2.65
C LEU A 126 -20.88 11.20 3.18
N GLN A 127 -21.94 10.55 2.69
CA GLN A 127 -23.30 10.77 3.20
C GLN A 127 -23.50 10.34 4.65
N LEU A 128 -22.73 9.35 5.11
CA LEU A 128 -22.79 8.82 6.48
C LEU A 128 -21.83 9.52 7.45
N THR A 129 -20.91 10.35 6.97
CA THR A 129 -20.00 11.10 7.86
C THR A 129 -20.75 12.07 8.75
N THR A 130 -20.21 12.33 9.95
CA THR A 130 -20.77 13.35 10.84
C THR A 130 -20.76 14.73 10.17
N PRO A 131 -21.73 15.62 10.48
CA PRO A 131 -21.75 16.95 9.89
C PRO A 131 -20.46 17.76 10.09
N SER A 132 -19.79 17.59 11.24
CA SER A 132 -18.52 18.25 11.55
C SER A 132 -17.39 17.77 10.66
N TYR A 133 -17.24 16.45 10.49
CA TYR A 133 -16.20 15.87 9.63
C TYR A 133 -16.47 16.17 8.16
N ARG A 134 -17.73 16.12 7.73
CA ARG A 134 -18.12 16.51 6.36
C ARG A 134 -17.69 17.94 6.04
N ARG A 135 -17.90 18.92 6.91
CA ARG A 135 -17.43 20.31 6.69
C ARG A 135 -15.91 20.40 6.53
N ILE A 136 -15.15 19.58 7.26
CA ILE A 136 -13.69 19.51 7.10
C ILE A 136 -13.31 18.98 5.72
N LEU A 137 -13.98 17.93 5.23
CA LEU A 137 -13.75 17.34 3.90
C LEU A 137 -14.15 18.33 2.78
N GLU A 138 -15.27 19.02 2.93
CA GLU A 138 -15.74 20.04 1.98
C GLU A 138 -14.79 21.25 1.95
N ALA A 139 -14.39 21.76 3.11
CA ALA A 139 -13.42 22.86 3.21
C ALA A 139 -12.06 22.51 2.59
N TYR A 140 -11.61 21.26 2.79
CA TYR A 140 -10.40 20.75 2.14
C TYR A 140 -10.55 20.71 0.61
N ALA A 141 -11.66 20.21 0.09
CA ALA A 141 -11.92 20.14 -1.34
C ALA A 141 -11.99 21.53 -1.99
N GLU A 142 -12.65 22.49 -1.33
CA GLU A 142 -12.67 23.91 -1.76
C GLU A 142 -11.26 24.50 -1.80
N GLY A 143 -10.44 24.20 -0.78
CA GLY A 143 -9.04 24.60 -0.73
C GLY A 143 -8.21 24.01 -1.87
N VAL A 144 -8.36 22.71 -2.16
CA VAL A 144 -7.69 22.04 -3.29
C VAL A 144 -8.02 22.73 -4.61
N ASN A 145 -9.31 23.01 -4.86
CA ASN A 145 -9.74 23.67 -6.09
C ASN A 145 -9.22 25.11 -6.19
N ALA A 146 -9.22 25.85 -5.08
CA ALA A 146 -8.65 27.19 -5.02
C ALA A 146 -7.13 27.17 -5.29
N GLY A 147 -6.41 26.21 -4.70
CA GLY A 147 -4.96 26.03 -4.93
C GLY A 147 -4.61 25.69 -6.35
N LEU A 148 -5.40 24.83 -6.99
CA LEU A 148 -5.24 24.47 -8.39
C LEU A 148 -5.51 25.67 -9.32
N GLN A 149 -6.56 26.45 -9.03
CA GLN A 149 -6.91 27.65 -9.79
C GLN A 149 -5.89 28.78 -9.64
N ALA A 150 -5.25 28.87 -8.49
CA ALA A 150 -4.23 29.90 -8.20
C ALA A 150 -2.90 29.65 -8.93
N LEU A 151 -2.66 28.44 -9.48
CA LEU A 151 -1.52 28.18 -10.35
C LEU A 151 -1.70 28.95 -11.68
N GLY A 152 -0.62 29.55 -12.17
CA GLY A 152 -0.63 30.24 -13.47
C GLY A 152 -0.78 29.32 -14.69
N ALA A 153 -0.54 28.02 -14.51
CA ALA A 153 -0.79 26.95 -15.45
C ALA A 153 -1.07 25.64 -14.69
N ALA A 154 -1.73 24.68 -15.34
CA ALA A 154 -1.90 23.34 -14.79
C ALA A 154 -0.54 22.68 -14.47
N PRO A 155 -0.45 21.78 -13.47
CA PRO A 155 0.76 21.02 -13.19
C PRO A 155 1.35 20.43 -14.47
N PHE A 156 2.68 20.47 -14.61
CA PHE A 156 3.38 20.19 -15.87
C PHE A 156 3.10 18.78 -16.43
N GLU A 157 2.73 17.83 -15.58
CA GLU A 157 2.34 16.48 -15.98
C GLU A 157 1.14 16.50 -16.93
N TYR A 158 0.19 17.41 -16.71
CA TYR A 158 -0.98 17.56 -17.59
C TYR A 158 -0.60 18.12 -18.97
N LEU A 159 0.44 18.97 -19.04
CA LEU A 159 0.99 19.40 -20.31
C LEU A 159 1.58 18.22 -21.10
N VAL A 160 2.36 17.37 -20.42
CA VAL A 160 2.94 16.15 -21.01
C VAL A 160 1.86 15.17 -21.46
N LEU A 161 0.87 14.97 -20.61
CA LEU A 161 -0.26 14.08 -20.89
C LEU A 161 -1.26 14.68 -21.86
N ARG A 162 -1.20 15.99 -22.17
CA ARG A 162 -2.22 16.72 -22.95
C ARG A 162 -3.63 16.50 -22.35
N ALA A 163 -3.74 16.69 -21.06
CA ALA A 163 -4.98 16.54 -20.29
C ALA A 163 -5.26 17.82 -19.50
N THR A 164 -6.47 17.94 -18.99
CA THR A 164 -6.87 19.02 -18.09
C THR A 164 -7.14 18.41 -16.70
N PRO A 165 -6.66 19.03 -15.60
CA PRO A 165 -7.00 18.58 -14.28
C PRO A 165 -8.50 18.77 -14.02
N GLU A 166 -9.13 17.79 -13.40
CA GLU A 166 -10.53 17.85 -12.99
C GLU A 166 -10.63 18.35 -11.54
N PRO A 167 -11.70 19.08 -11.17
CA PRO A 167 -11.92 19.53 -9.81
C PRO A 167 -11.88 18.40 -8.80
N TRP A 168 -11.49 18.72 -7.58
CA TRP A 168 -11.52 17.82 -6.42
C TRP A 168 -12.88 17.87 -5.75
N LEU A 169 -13.47 16.72 -5.47
CA LEU A 169 -14.72 16.57 -4.75
C LEU A 169 -14.44 16.06 -3.32
N ALA A 170 -15.36 16.28 -2.38
CA ALA A 170 -15.18 15.84 -1.00
C ALA A 170 -15.01 14.31 -0.87
N GLU A 171 -15.73 13.53 -1.69
CA GLU A 171 -15.59 12.07 -1.75
C GLU A 171 -14.24 11.61 -2.31
N ASP A 172 -13.50 12.45 -3.04
CA ASP A 172 -12.16 12.11 -3.54
C ASP A 172 -11.16 11.92 -2.39
N SER A 173 -11.39 12.58 -1.26
CA SER A 173 -10.61 12.32 -0.04
C SER A 173 -10.87 10.92 0.53
N ILE A 174 -12.10 10.42 0.44
CA ILE A 174 -12.41 9.03 0.82
C ILE A 174 -11.82 8.06 -0.20
N LEU A 175 -11.82 8.39 -1.49
CA LEU A 175 -11.12 7.59 -2.52
C LEU A 175 -9.61 7.51 -2.23
N THR A 176 -9.00 8.58 -1.74
CA THR A 176 -7.58 8.54 -1.31
C THR A 176 -7.37 7.54 -0.16
N VAL A 177 -8.29 7.46 0.80
CA VAL A 177 -8.27 6.42 1.84
C VAL A 177 -8.46 5.02 1.23
N LEU A 178 -9.38 4.86 0.28
CA LEU A 178 -9.60 3.59 -0.42
C LEU A 178 -8.39 3.17 -1.28
N ALA A 179 -7.61 4.12 -1.82
CA ALA A 179 -6.32 3.82 -2.44
C ALA A 179 -5.35 3.17 -1.45
N MET A 180 -5.37 3.62 -0.19
CA MET A 180 -4.56 3.01 0.87
C MET A 180 -5.10 1.64 1.27
N PHE A 181 -6.42 1.41 1.33
CA PHE A 181 -7.00 0.07 1.49
C PHE A 181 -6.49 -0.89 0.41
N ASN A 182 -6.56 -0.47 -0.84
CA ASN A 182 -6.08 -1.29 -1.95
C ASN A 182 -4.57 -1.56 -1.87
N THR A 183 -3.77 -0.54 -1.55
CA THR A 183 -2.31 -0.67 -1.43
C THR A 183 -1.90 -1.62 -0.30
N LEU A 184 -2.57 -1.56 0.84
CA LEU A 184 -2.17 -2.26 2.06
C LEU A 184 -2.85 -3.61 2.25
N GLN A 185 -4.06 -3.79 1.71
CA GLN A 185 -4.91 -4.98 1.94
C GLN A 185 -5.36 -5.67 0.65
N GLY A 186 -5.21 -5.04 -0.52
CA GLY A 186 -5.74 -5.57 -1.80
C GLY A 186 -5.21 -6.95 -2.19
N ARG A 187 -4.13 -7.42 -1.56
CA ARG A 187 -3.56 -8.77 -1.78
C ARG A 187 -4.19 -9.86 -0.92
N GLN A 188 -5.06 -9.55 0.03
CA GLN A 188 -5.63 -10.53 0.98
C GLN A 188 -6.49 -11.58 0.26
N ALA A 189 -7.33 -11.17 -0.69
CA ALA A 189 -8.07 -12.13 -1.52
C ALA A 189 -7.15 -13.11 -2.26
N THR A 190 -5.95 -12.66 -2.70
CA THR A 190 -4.95 -13.53 -3.34
C THR A 190 -4.31 -14.49 -2.34
N PHE A 191 -4.06 -14.03 -1.12
CA PHE A 191 -3.55 -14.86 -0.02
C PHE A 191 -4.53 -15.99 0.29
N GLU A 192 -5.79 -15.66 0.55
CA GLU A 192 -6.84 -16.62 0.87
C GLU A 192 -7.11 -17.60 -0.30
N ARG A 193 -7.13 -17.10 -1.56
CA ARG A 193 -7.22 -17.94 -2.76
C ARG A 193 -6.09 -18.97 -2.84
N SER A 194 -4.87 -18.55 -2.53
CA SER A 194 -3.70 -19.43 -2.55
C SER A 194 -3.81 -20.50 -1.49
N HIS A 195 -4.26 -20.15 -0.28
CA HIS A 195 -4.51 -21.11 0.81
C HIS A 195 -5.63 -22.08 0.47
N GLY A 196 -6.71 -21.61 -0.15
CA GLY A 196 -7.78 -22.46 -0.66
C GLY A 196 -7.28 -23.49 -1.70
N ALA A 197 -6.42 -23.06 -2.63
CA ALA A 197 -5.81 -23.94 -3.62
C ALA A 197 -4.86 -24.98 -2.97
N LEU A 198 -4.06 -24.56 -1.99
CA LEU A 198 -3.19 -25.48 -1.23
C LEU A 198 -4.02 -26.52 -0.46
N LYS A 199 -5.10 -26.09 0.20
CA LYS A 199 -6.02 -26.99 0.92
C LYS A 199 -6.68 -28.01 -0.01
N ASP A 200 -7.07 -27.58 -1.21
CA ASP A 200 -7.70 -28.46 -2.22
C ASP A 200 -6.74 -29.50 -2.84
N THR A 201 -5.42 -29.28 -2.74
CA THR A 201 -4.41 -30.06 -3.49
C THR A 201 -3.43 -30.84 -2.61
N LEU A 202 -3.21 -30.41 -1.37
CA LEU A 202 -2.20 -31.00 -0.49
C LEU A 202 -2.83 -31.83 0.64
N PRO A 203 -2.11 -32.88 1.11
CA PRO A 203 -2.48 -33.56 2.35
C PRO A 203 -2.50 -32.56 3.53
N GLU A 204 -3.43 -32.76 4.47
CA GLU A 204 -3.65 -31.85 5.59
C GLU A 204 -2.37 -31.47 6.38
N PRO A 205 -1.44 -32.41 6.74
CA PRO A 205 -0.21 -32.03 7.44
C PRO A 205 0.70 -31.11 6.61
N MET A 206 0.73 -31.27 5.26
CA MET A 206 1.50 -30.40 4.37
C MET A 206 0.82 -29.03 4.22
N PHE A 207 -0.51 -29.02 4.10
CA PHE A 207 -1.27 -27.77 4.11
C PHE A 207 -1.00 -26.98 5.39
N GLN A 208 -1.13 -27.60 6.55
CA GLN A 208 -0.86 -26.95 7.86
C GLN A 208 0.57 -26.42 7.94
N PHE A 209 1.56 -27.21 7.51
CA PHE A 209 2.95 -26.76 7.50
C PHE A 209 3.18 -25.52 6.63
N LEU A 210 2.57 -25.45 5.44
CA LEU A 210 2.73 -24.35 4.50
C LEU A 210 1.86 -23.12 4.84
N SER A 211 0.68 -23.34 5.41
CA SER A 211 -0.26 -22.28 5.75
C SER A 211 -0.06 -21.69 7.15
N THR A 212 0.68 -22.35 8.03
CA THR A 212 0.98 -21.79 9.35
C THR A 212 1.89 -20.59 9.18
N VAL A 213 1.36 -19.44 9.53
CA VAL A 213 2.09 -18.19 9.53
C VAL A 213 2.91 -18.07 10.78
N GLY A 214 4.04 -17.43 10.63
CA GLY A 214 4.97 -17.25 11.72
C GLY A 214 6.34 -17.84 11.40
N SER A 215 7.33 -17.37 12.11
CA SER A 215 8.72 -17.79 11.96
C SER A 215 9.41 -17.81 13.31
N GLU A 216 10.57 -18.46 13.37
CA GLU A 216 11.45 -18.40 14.54
C GLU A 216 11.91 -16.97 14.91
N TRP A 217 11.66 -16.00 14.00
CA TRP A 217 12.00 -14.59 14.18
C TRP A 217 10.94 -13.79 14.93
N GLU A 218 9.75 -14.34 15.11
CA GLU A 218 8.69 -13.61 15.78
C GLU A 218 9.01 -13.30 17.23
N THR A 219 8.64 -12.12 17.64
CA THR A 219 8.83 -11.60 18.98
C THR A 219 7.64 -10.74 19.37
N PRO A 220 6.47 -11.34 19.61
CA PRO A 220 5.32 -10.58 20.07
C PRO A 220 5.65 -9.83 21.38
N VAL A 221 5.00 -8.69 21.58
CA VAL A 221 5.15 -7.91 22.82
C VAL A 221 4.46 -8.62 23.99
N VAL A 222 3.30 -9.24 23.69
CA VAL A 222 2.50 -10.00 24.65
C VAL A 222 2.02 -11.30 23.97
N GLY A 223 1.99 -12.37 24.74
CA GLY A 223 1.61 -13.70 24.25
C GLY A 223 2.78 -14.48 23.66
N SER A 224 2.49 -15.66 23.15
CA SER A 224 3.47 -16.59 22.58
C SER A 224 3.55 -16.46 21.08
N PRO A 225 4.74 -16.61 20.47
CA PRO A 225 4.84 -16.71 19.01
C PRO A 225 4.15 -17.98 18.52
N VAL A 226 3.68 -17.95 17.26
CA VAL A 226 3.07 -19.12 16.63
C VAL A 226 4.11 -20.22 16.44
N VAL A 227 3.78 -21.43 16.93
CA VAL A 227 4.63 -22.61 16.77
C VAL A 227 4.31 -23.27 15.44
N ARG A 228 5.30 -23.36 14.56
CA ARG A 228 5.14 -24.06 13.28
C ARG A 228 5.09 -25.58 13.48
N PRO A 229 4.19 -26.30 12.80
CA PRO A 229 4.24 -27.76 12.76
C PRO A 229 5.57 -28.24 12.13
N PRO A 230 6.03 -29.44 12.49
CA PRO A 230 7.24 -30.01 11.90
C PRO A 230 7.05 -30.23 10.38
N ILE A 231 8.15 -30.26 9.64
CA ILE A 231 8.13 -30.56 8.21
C ILE A 231 7.61 -32.00 8.05
N PRO A 232 6.50 -32.22 7.30
CA PRO A 232 5.99 -33.58 7.05
C PRO A 232 7.02 -34.44 6.31
N GLY A 233 7.12 -35.69 6.72
CA GLY A 233 8.04 -36.63 6.11
C GLY A 233 7.61 -37.08 4.69
N PRO A 234 8.50 -37.81 3.97
CA PRO A 234 8.24 -38.25 2.60
C PRO A 234 7.08 -39.26 2.48
N GLU A 235 6.65 -39.87 3.57
CA GLU A 235 5.47 -40.73 3.66
C GLU A 235 4.16 -39.94 3.52
N VAL A 236 4.16 -38.67 3.94
CA VAL A 236 3.02 -37.75 3.81
C VAL A 236 3.02 -37.06 2.43
N PHE A 237 4.18 -36.56 2.02
CA PHE A 237 4.33 -35.84 0.77
C PHE A 237 5.72 -36.06 0.15
N ASN A 238 5.76 -36.78 -0.96
CA ASN A 238 6.99 -37.12 -1.67
C ASN A 238 7.17 -36.27 -2.94
N ILE A 239 7.94 -35.20 -2.85
CA ILE A 239 8.24 -34.27 -3.96
C ILE A 239 8.85 -35.00 -5.17
N ARG A 240 9.65 -36.07 -4.96
CA ARG A 240 10.26 -36.85 -6.05
C ARG A 240 9.23 -37.72 -6.75
N GLY A 241 8.27 -38.26 -6.01
CA GLY A 241 7.16 -39.06 -6.55
C GLY A 241 6.18 -38.21 -7.37
N ALA A 242 5.86 -37.03 -6.93
CA ALA A 242 5.00 -36.09 -7.63
C ALA A 242 5.58 -35.68 -9.00
N ARG A 243 6.87 -35.36 -9.07
CA ARG A 243 7.55 -35.07 -10.36
C ARG A 243 7.62 -36.26 -11.29
N ALA A 244 7.73 -37.48 -10.77
CA ALA A 244 7.73 -38.71 -11.58
C ALA A 244 6.35 -39.03 -12.15
N SER A 245 5.26 -38.63 -11.49
CA SER A 245 3.89 -38.81 -12.01
C SER A 245 3.53 -37.76 -13.07
N GLU A 246 3.97 -36.51 -12.92
CA GLU A 246 3.81 -35.45 -13.95
C GLU A 246 4.58 -35.80 -15.22
N ALA A 247 5.82 -36.31 -15.09
CA ALA A 247 6.61 -36.76 -16.25
C ALA A 247 6.00 -37.97 -16.98
N ARG A 248 5.18 -38.79 -16.31
CA ARG A 248 4.45 -39.90 -16.91
C ARG A 248 3.13 -39.50 -17.57
N ASN A 249 2.52 -38.41 -17.11
CA ASN A 249 1.24 -37.91 -17.63
C ASN A 249 1.39 -36.81 -18.70
N SER A 250 2.60 -36.36 -19.01
CA SER A 250 2.85 -35.55 -20.21
C SER A 250 2.73 -36.44 -21.45
N PRO A 251 1.92 -36.04 -22.47
CA PRO A 251 1.87 -36.77 -23.73
C PRO A 251 3.29 -36.94 -24.28
N ALA A 252 3.65 -38.14 -24.68
CA ALA A 252 4.94 -38.41 -25.29
C ALA A 252 5.05 -37.59 -26.58
N GLU A 253 5.70 -36.42 -26.52
CA GLU A 253 6.19 -35.79 -27.74
C GLU A 253 7.23 -36.69 -28.37
N ASP A 254 6.95 -37.02 -29.61
CA ASP A 254 7.69 -37.90 -30.49
C ASP A 254 9.19 -37.54 -30.50
N ARG A 255 10.03 -38.38 -29.86
CA ARG A 255 11.48 -38.15 -29.70
C ARG A 255 12.29 -38.55 -30.95
N ASN A 256 11.66 -38.58 -32.13
CA ASN A 256 12.32 -38.95 -33.40
C ASN A 256 12.15 -37.88 -34.48
N SER A 257 12.63 -36.67 -34.22
CA SER A 257 12.92 -35.70 -35.29
C SER A 257 14.30 -35.09 -35.07
N PRO A 258 15.19 -35.12 -36.07
CA PRO A 258 16.53 -34.56 -35.92
C PRO A 258 16.48 -33.04 -35.78
N ALA A 259 17.21 -32.56 -34.80
CA ALA A 259 17.34 -31.13 -34.47
C ALA A 259 17.80 -30.34 -35.70
N LYS A 260 16.89 -29.61 -36.34
CA LYS A 260 17.25 -28.45 -37.14
C LYS A 260 17.42 -27.26 -36.19
N ALA A 261 18.68 -26.84 -36.04
CA ALA A 261 19.05 -25.60 -35.44
C ALA A 261 18.50 -24.44 -36.26
N GLY A 262 17.28 -24.04 -35.95
CA GLY A 262 16.64 -22.84 -36.46
C GLY A 262 16.62 -21.77 -35.35
N ARG A 263 17.45 -20.75 -35.49
CA ARG A 263 17.31 -19.50 -34.73
C ARG A 263 15.86 -19.02 -34.81
N ARG A 264 15.11 -19.16 -33.75
CA ARG A 264 13.88 -18.36 -33.57
C ARG A 264 14.33 -16.96 -33.18
N SER A 265 14.15 -16.06 -34.13
CA SER A 265 14.31 -14.63 -33.96
C SER A 265 13.28 -14.12 -32.98
N ASP A 266 13.74 -13.47 -31.90
CA ASP A 266 12.96 -12.60 -31.01
C ASP A 266 12.52 -11.33 -31.78
N ASN A 267 11.62 -11.45 -32.73
CA ASN A 267 11.15 -10.36 -33.56
C ASN A 267 9.65 -10.05 -33.41
N ALA A 268 9.02 -10.40 -32.29
CA ALA A 268 7.64 -9.97 -32.02
C ALA A 268 7.53 -8.78 -31.03
N SER A 269 8.61 -8.41 -30.33
CA SER A 269 8.61 -7.27 -29.40
C SER A 269 9.20 -5.98 -29.96
N SER A 270 9.89 -6.00 -31.10
CA SER A 270 10.58 -4.82 -31.62
C SER A 270 9.79 -4.02 -32.66
N ALA A 271 8.71 -4.55 -33.20
CA ALA A 271 7.95 -3.86 -34.24
C ALA A 271 6.93 -2.80 -33.74
N LEU A 272 6.64 -2.74 -32.45
CA LEU A 272 5.76 -1.72 -31.85
C LEU A 272 6.51 -0.57 -31.14
N ALA A 273 7.83 -0.63 -31.08
CA ALA A 273 8.65 0.39 -30.41
C ALA A 273 9.12 1.53 -31.32
N SER A 274 8.90 1.47 -32.63
CA SER A 274 9.55 2.40 -33.58
C SER A 274 8.73 3.61 -34.03
N SER A 275 7.52 3.83 -33.50
CA SER A 275 6.69 4.99 -33.92
C SER A 275 6.22 5.91 -32.79
N ALA A 276 6.63 5.69 -31.55
CA ALA A 276 6.34 6.63 -30.47
C ALA A 276 7.43 7.70 -30.38
N PRO A 277 7.10 9.02 -30.37
CA PRO A 277 8.10 10.06 -30.21
C PRO A 277 8.82 9.89 -28.86
N ALA A 278 10.14 10.18 -28.84
CA ALA A 278 10.99 10.01 -27.65
C ALA A 278 10.42 10.64 -26.37
N ALA A 279 9.62 11.71 -26.49
CA ALA A 279 8.89 12.33 -25.39
C ALA A 279 7.85 11.39 -24.75
N SER A 280 7.20 10.50 -25.51
CA SER A 280 6.21 9.55 -24.96
C SER A 280 6.88 8.39 -24.21
N VAL A 281 8.09 8.00 -24.61
CA VAL A 281 8.88 6.96 -23.93
C VAL A 281 9.46 7.51 -22.62
N LEU A 282 9.92 8.76 -22.60
CA LEU A 282 10.37 9.45 -21.39
C LEU A 282 9.21 9.72 -20.43
N ALA A 283 8.06 10.11 -20.93
CA ALA A 283 6.84 10.29 -20.15
C ALA A 283 6.35 8.96 -19.54
N ALA A 284 6.37 7.88 -20.32
CA ALA A 284 5.99 6.55 -19.82
C ALA A 284 6.96 6.02 -18.75
N SER A 285 8.27 6.28 -18.90
CA SER A 285 9.28 5.88 -17.91
C SER A 285 9.27 6.76 -16.65
N ALA A 286 8.99 8.06 -16.79
CA ALA A 286 8.76 8.96 -15.67
C ALA A 286 7.45 8.63 -14.96
N PHE A 287 6.38 8.33 -15.72
CA PHE A 287 5.09 7.89 -15.20
C PHE A 287 5.20 6.60 -14.38
N ARG A 288 5.92 5.56 -14.86
CA ARG A 288 6.17 4.33 -14.08
C ARG A 288 6.88 4.60 -12.76
N ARG A 289 7.78 5.59 -12.70
CA ARG A 289 8.49 5.97 -11.48
C ARG A 289 7.66 6.81 -10.51
N THR A 290 6.65 7.52 -11.03
CA THR A 290 5.76 8.38 -10.22
C THR A 290 4.54 7.62 -9.69
N VAL A 291 4.28 6.42 -10.21
CA VAL A 291 3.12 5.58 -9.88
C VAL A 291 3.60 4.18 -9.51
N PRO A 292 4.14 4.00 -8.30
CA PRO A 292 4.77 2.75 -7.88
C PRO A 292 3.88 1.51 -7.95
N TRP A 293 2.56 1.67 -7.83
CA TRP A 293 1.60 0.57 -7.94
C TRP A 293 1.30 0.10 -9.39
N LEU A 294 1.77 0.85 -10.41
CA LEU A 294 1.78 0.38 -11.80
C LEU A 294 3.02 -0.45 -12.11
N ASP A 295 3.99 -0.48 -11.21
CA ASP A 295 5.15 -1.34 -11.35
C ASP A 295 4.76 -2.74 -10.88
N LEU A 296 4.39 -3.59 -11.82
CA LEU A 296 4.07 -5.01 -11.62
C LEU A 296 5.32 -5.83 -11.26
N ASP A 297 6.43 -5.17 -10.88
CA ASP A 297 7.62 -5.87 -10.41
C ASP A 297 7.37 -6.44 -9.00
N PRO A 298 7.32 -7.76 -8.84
CA PRO A 298 7.17 -8.38 -7.53
C PRO A 298 8.27 -7.99 -6.53
N GLU A 299 9.43 -7.54 -7.03
CA GLU A 299 10.54 -7.07 -6.21
C GLU A 299 10.27 -5.67 -5.60
N ALA A 300 9.63 -4.78 -6.35
CA ALA A 300 9.22 -3.47 -5.84
C ALA A 300 8.16 -3.59 -4.72
N ALA A 301 7.23 -4.53 -4.84
CA ALA A 301 6.24 -4.83 -3.80
C ALA A 301 6.89 -5.38 -2.51
N SER A 302 8.08 -5.98 -2.59
CA SER A 302 8.80 -6.52 -1.42
C SER A 302 9.50 -5.45 -0.58
N THR A 303 9.57 -4.20 -1.05
CA THR A 303 10.21 -3.08 -0.34
C THR A 303 9.25 -2.29 0.53
N ILE A 304 7.94 -2.49 0.37
CA ILE A 304 6.92 -1.82 1.19
C ILE A 304 6.91 -2.41 2.60
N GLY A 305 6.95 -1.53 3.59
CA GLY A 305 6.91 -1.90 4.99
C GLY A 305 6.70 -0.70 5.89
N SER A 306 6.70 -0.95 7.19
CA SER A 306 6.67 0.11 8.19
C SER A 306 7.28 -0.42 9.48
N ASN A 307 7.87 0.47 10.25
CA ASN A 307 8.35 0.19 11.60
C ASN A 307 7.76 1.21 12.56
N ASN A 308 7.47 0.78 13.79
CA ASN A 308 6.98 1.66 14.83
C ASN A 308 7.38 1.09 16.20
N TRP A 309 7.84 1.93 17.10
CA TRP A 309 8.20 1.52 18.45
C TRP A 309 8.07 2.70 19.42
N ALA A 310 7.89 2.37 20.69
CA ALA A 310 7.80 3.35 21.77
C ALA A 310 8.57 2.89 22.99
N VAL A 311 9.05 3.85 23.77
CA VAL A 311 9.56 3.66 25.12
C VAL A 311 8.80 4.57 26.07
N ASP A 312 8.49 4.06 27.27
CA ASP A 312 7.83 4.83 28.31
C ASP A 312 8.74 5.90 28.94
N GLY A 313 8.17 6.74 29.77
CA GLY A 313 8.92 7.78 30.48
C GLY A 313 9.99 7.23 31.41
N ALA A 314 9.78 6.04 32.00
CA ALA A 314 10.77 5.42 32.87
C ALA A 314 12.00 4.93 32.10
N ARG A 315 11.86 4.65 30.81
CA ARG A 315 12.92 4.20 29.89
C ARG A 315 13.47 5.30 28.99
N SER A 316 13.00 6.51 29.12
CA SER A 316 13.50 7.68 28.40
C SER A 316 14.47 8.49 29.27
N ALA A 317 15.48 9.09 28.63
CA ALA A 317 16.42 9.98 29.30
C ALA A 317 15.77 11.29 29.77
N SER A 318 14.72 11.76 29.09
CA SER A 318 13.99 12.98 29.43
C SER A 318 12.87 12.75 30.47
N GLY A 319 12.50 11.51 30.76
CA GLY A 319 11.32 11.19 31.56
C GLY A 319 9.99 11.24 30.79
N ALA A 320 9.96 11.76 29.56
CA ALA A 320 8.81 11.74 28.68
C ALA A 320 8.84 10.48 27.79
N ALA A 321 7.69 9.94 27.44
CA ALA A 321 7.64 8.82 26.48
C ALA A 321 8.17 9.26 25.09
N ILE A 322 8.79 8.34 24.36
CA ILE A 322 9.28 8.57 22.99
C ILE A 322 8.62 7.57 22.06
N LEU A 323 8.01 8.08 20.99
CA LEU A 323 7.47 7.30 19.88
C LEU A 323 8.30 7.54 18.62
N ALA A 324 8.66 6.48 17.91
CA ALA A 324 9.32 6.55 16.61
C ALA A 324 8.49 5.78 15.57
N ASN A 325 8.37 6.34 14.38
CA ASN A 325 7.64 5.74 13.27
C ASN A 325 8.41 5.89 11.95
N ASP A 326 8.47 4.83 11.19
CA ASP A 326 9.17 4.71 9.91
C ASP A 326 8.23 4.01 8.91
N MET A 327 7.41 4.81 8.22
CA MET A 327 6.45 4.34 7.21
C MET A 327 7.10 4.39 5.82
N HIS A 328 7.72 3.29 5.39
CA HIS A 328 8.41 3.19 4.09
C HIS A 328 7.55 2.45 3.07
N LEU A 329 6.68 3.20 2.36
CA LEU A 329 5.82 2.62 1.32
C LEU A 329 6.58 2.49 0.01
N THR A 330 7.17 3.57 -0.50
CA THR A 330 7.98 3.56 -1.73
C THR A 330 8.89 4.78 -1.73
N ILE A 331 10.11 4.63 -2.26
CA ILE A 331 11.00 5.76 -2.49
C ILE A 331 10.62 6.37 -3.85
N ALA A 332 10.10 7.58 -3.83
CA ALA A 332 9.67 8.32 -5.02
C ALA A 332 9.90 9.82 -4.85
N VAL A 333 9.87 10.57 -5.95
CA VAL A 333 9.91 12.04 -5.95
C VAL A 333 8.68 12.54 -6.73
N PRO A 334 7.74 13.18 -6.05
CA PRO A 334 7.67 13.40 -4.61
C PRO A 334 7.36 12.11 -3.84
N ILE A 335 7.82 12.04 -2.58
CA ILE A 335 7.41 10.97 -1.66
C ILE A 335 5.91 11.09 -1.34
N ILE A 336 5.27 10.00 -0.94
CA ILE A 336 3.83 9.97 -0.65
C ILE A 336 3.45 10.87 0.55
N TRP A 337 4.34 11.03 1.52
CA TRP A 337 4.08 11.80 2.73
C TRP A 337 4.30 13.29 2.51
N TYR A 338 3.46 14.11 3.16
CA TYR A 338 3.58 15.56 3.20
C TYR A 338 3.64 16.02 4.66
N ARG A 339 4.78 16.57 5.09
CA ARG A 339 4.94 17.09 6.45
C ARG A 339 4.21 18.42 6.60
N ALA A 340 3.50 18.60 7.71
CA ALA A 340 2.83 19.84 8.05
C ALA A 340 2.68 20.01 9.56
N SER A 341 2.52 21.27 9.98
CA SER A 341 2.09 21.63 11.33
C SER A 341 0.83 22.48 11.24
N PHE A 342 -0.11 22.26 12.15
CA PHE A 342 -1.34 23.02 12.30
C PHE A 342 -1.34 23.76 13.64
N ALA A 343 -1.68 25.05 13.64
CA ALA A 343 -1.84 25.85 14.84
C ALA A 343 -3.23 26.49 14.82
N PHE A 344 -4.11 26.06 15.69
CA PHE A 344 -5.48 26.57 15.82
C PHE A 344 -6.01 26.29 17.22
N GLY A 345 -6.92 27.15 17.74
CA GLY A 345 -7.53 26.95 19.05
C GLY A 345 -6.55 26.89 20.22
N GLY A 346 -5.35 27.46 20.08
CA GLY A 346 -4.29 27.39 21.09
C GLY A 346 -3.44 26.11 21.05
N GLU A 347 -3.75 25.19 20.17
CA GLU A 347 -3.07 23.91 20.00
C GLU A 347 -2.09 23.94 18.83
N ARG A 348 -1.07 23.09 18.90
CA ARG A 348 -0.17 22.81 17.78
C ARG A 348 -0.09 21.31 17.53
N ILE A 349 -0.42 20.91 16.31
CA ILE A 349 -0.38 19.52 15.87
C ILE A 349 0.65 19.39 14.75
N THR A 350 1.57 18.46 14.85
CA THR A 350 2.68 18.28 13.88
C THR A 350 2.78 16.84 13.46
N GLY A 351 3.01 16.61 12.17
CA GLY A 351 3.19 15.24 11.66
C GLY A 351 3.27 15.16 10.15
N VAL A 352 2.76 14.07 9.62
CA VAL A 352 2.68 13.82 8.19
C VAL A 352 1.22 13.61 7.76
N THR A 353 0.87 14.22 6.64
CA THR A 353 -0.41 14.02 5.95
C THR A 353 -0.17 13.15 4.71
N LEU A 354 -1.26 12.66 4.14
CA LEU A 354 -1.29 12.07 2.81
C LEU A 354 -1.97 13.09 1.87
N PRO A 355 -1.29 13.64 0.84
CA PRO A 355 -1.94 14.54 -0.11
C PRO A 355 -3.22 13.91 -0.66
N GLY A 356 -4.35 14.60 -0.48
CA GLY A 356 -5.68 14.10 -0.77
C GLY A 356 -6.58 13.96 0.45
N ILE A 357 -6.03 13.97 1.68
CA ILE A 357 -6.83 13.93 2.92
C ILE A 357 -6.43 15.05 3.89
N PRO A 358 -7.38 15.59 4.69
CA PRO A 358 -7.11 16.67 5.62
C PRO A 358 -6.47 16.26 6.97
N PRO A 359 -6.57 15.00 7.51
CA PRO A 359 -5.99 14.64 8.81
C PRO A 359 -4.50 14.34 8.75
N LEU A 360 -3.83 14.42 9.90
CA LEU A 360 -2.51 13.83 10.09
C LEU A 360 -2.62 12.31 10.19
N VAL A 361 -1.85 11.60 9.36
CA VAL A 361 -1.76 10.13 9.39
C VAL A 361 -0.97 9.66 10.61
N ALA A 362 0.18 10.28 10.87
CA ALA A 362 0.99 10.05 12.05
C ALA A 362 1.52 11.40 12.56
N GLY A 363 1.58 11.57 13.87
CA GLY A 363 2.01 12.84 14.43
C GLY A 363 1.82 12.96 15.94
N SER A 364 1.81 14.21 16.41
CA SER A 364 1.58 14.56 17.79
C SER A 364 0.85 15.90 17.91
N ASN A 365 -0.02 16.00 18.90
CA ASN A 365 -0.67 17.26 19.30
C ASN A 365 -0.05 17.87 20.59
N GLY A 366 1.13 17.39 20.98
CA GLY A 366 1.80 17.84 22.21
C GLY A 366 1.36 17.12 23.48
N HIS A 367 0.19 16.47 23.48
CA HIS A 367 -0.32 15.66 24.59
C HIS A 367 -0.16 14.17 24.31
N VAL A 368 -0.47 13.77 23.10
CA VAL A 368 -0.31 12.40 22.60
C VAL A 368 0.48 12.39 21.29
N ALA A 369 1.11 11.27 21.03
CA ALA A 369 1.72 10.94 19.74
C ALA A 369 1.19 9.59 19.25
N TRP A 370 1.01 9.46 17.92
CA TRP A 370 0.58 8.22 17.28
C TRP A 370 1.40 7.92 16.03
N GLY A 371 1.67 6.66 15.83
CA GLY A 371 2.40 6.15 14.66
C GLY A 371 1.80 4.84 14.18
N LEU A 372 1.94 4.57 12.88
CA LEU A 372 1.23 3.50 12.20
C LEU A 372 2.19 2.50 11.55
N THR A 373 1.83 1.20 11.60
CA THR A 373 2.37 0.17 10.72
C THR A 373 1.25 -0.69 10.19
N ASN A 374 1.31 -1.07 8.90
CA ASN A 374 0.30 -1.98 8.37
C ASN A 374 0.28 -3.29 9.20
N THR A 375 -0.91 -3.75 9.57
CA THR A 375 -1.09 -5.04 10.21
C THR A 375 -1.51 -6.09 9.19
N GLY A 376 -0.84 -7.25 9.22
CA GLY A 376 -1.14 -8.41 8.38
C GLY A 376 -2.33 -9.24 8.87
N GLY A 377 -3.22 -8.67 9.68
CA GLY A 377 -4.45 -9.34 10.09
C GLY A 377 -5.41 -9.57 8.93
N ASP A 378 -6.55 -10.19 9.21
CA ASP A 378 -7.51 -10.63 8.21
C ASP A 378 -8.72 -9.68 8.14
N TRP A 379 -8.86 -8.98 7.00
CA TRP A 379 -9.79 -7.87 6.80
C TRP A 379 -10.76 -8.09 5.65
N SER A 380 -10.64 -9.21 4.93
CA SER A 380 -11.53 -9.58 3.84
C SER A 380 -11.63 -11.09 3.70
N ASP A 381 -12.78 -11.59 3.27
CA ASP A 381 -13.04 -13.01 3.04
C ASP A 381 -13.53 -13.27 1.62
N LEU A 382 -13.10 -14.37 1.03
CA LEU A 382 -13.64 -14.91 -0.20
C LEU A 382 -14.80 -15.88 0.09
N VAL A 383 -16.00 -15.42 -0.18
CA VAL A 383 -17.21 -16.23 -0.02
C VAL A 383 -17.45 -17.05 -1.28
N ARG A 384 -17.38 -18.38 -1.18
CA ARG A 384 -17.73 -19.26 -2.28
C ARG A 384 -19.24 -19.17 -2.55
N VAL A 385 -19.57 -18.74 -3.76
CA VAL A 385 -20.96 -18.56 -4.19
C VAL A 385 -21.53 -19.88 -4.66
N GLU A 386 -22.63 -20.32 -4.03
CA GLU A 386 -23.34 -21.52 -4.44
C GLU A 386 -24.49 -21.12 -5.37
N PRO A 387 -24.47 -21.53 -6.66
CA PRO A 387 -25.56 -21.24 -7.58
C PRO A 387 -26.83 -21.99 -7.15
N ASP A 388 -28.00 -21.38 -7.37
CA ASP A 388 -29.28 -22.08 -7.19
C ASP A 388 -29.44 -23.16 -8.29
N PRO A 389 -29.60 -24.44 -7.94
CA PRO A 389 -29.80 -25.49 -8.93
C PRO A 389 -31.07 -25.32 -9.80
N ALA A 390 -32.05 -24.59 -9.30
CA ALA A 390 -33.31 -24.36 -10.01
C ALA A 390 -33.29 -23.12 -10.92
N ASP A 391 -32.41 -22.15 -10.63
CA ASP A 391 -32.35 -20.90 -11.37
C ASP A 391 -30.91 -20.34 -11.40
N PRO A 392 -30.14 -20.50 -12.49
CA PRO A 392 -28.75 -20.04 -12.59
C PRO A 392 -28.57 -18.51 -12.49
N ALA A 393 -29.67 -17.73 -12.55
CA ALA A 393 -29.64 -16.29 -12.30
C ALA A 393 -29.62 -15.94 -10.80
N LYS A 394 -29.70 -16.97 -9.93
CA LYS A 394 -29.72 -16.85 -8.46
C LYS A 394 -28.57 -17.61 -7.80
N TYR A 395 -28.32 -17.24 -6.57
CA TYR A 395 -27.37 -17.92 -5.67
C TYR A 395 -28.03 -18.16 -4.31
N LEU A 396 -27.58 -19.20 -3.62
CA LEU A 396 -28.10 -19.61 -2.32
C LEU A 396 -27.59 -18.67 -1.21
N THR A 397 -28.49 -18.31 -0.29
CA THR A 397 -28.19 -17.58 0.95
C THR A 397 -28.92 -18.21 2.12
N PRO A 398 -28.56 -17.90 3.39
CA PRO A 398 -29.29 -18.42 4.55
C PRO A 398 -30.81 -18.12 4.55
N ASP A 399 -31.20 -17.01 3.90
CA ASP A 399 -32.57 -16.57 3.80
C ASP A 399 -33.26 -17.09 2.51
N GLY A 400 -32.66 -18.03 1.79
CA GLY A 400 -33.12 -18.55 0.51
C GLY A 400 -32.39 -17.93 -0.71
N PRO A 401 -32.78 -18.37 -1.94
CA PRO A 401 -32.09 -17.91 -3.15
C PRO A 401 -32.30 -16.42 -3.42
N LYS A 402 -31.22 -15.70 -3.79
CA LYS A 402 -31.25 -14.28 -4.17
C LYS A 402 -30.70 -14.08 -5.59
N THR A 403 -31.24 -13.10 -6.29
CA THR A 403 -30.74 -12.68 -7.62
C THR A 403 -29.46 -11.85 -7.47
N PHE A 404 -28.50 -12.03 -8.39
CA PHE A 404 -27.31 -11.18 -8.44
C PHE A 404 -27.68 -9.72 -8.73
N ASP A 405 -27.03 -8.77 -8.05
CA ASP A 405 -27.02 -7.37 -8.48
C ASP A 405 -26.08 -7.25 -9.68
N ILE A 406 -26.58 -6.67 -10.78
CA ILE A 406 -25.84 -6.54 -12.03
C ILE A 406 -25.70 -5.05 -12.36
N ALA A 407 -24.47 -4.56 -12.37
CA ALA A 407 -24.15 -3.20 -12.77
C ALA A 407 -23.35 -3.20 -14.08
N GLN A 408 -23.69 -2.26 -14.97
CA GLN A 408 -22.90 -1.95 -16.16
C GLN A 408 -22.05 -0.70 -15.87
N GLU A 409 -20.74 -0.83 -15.96
CA GLU A 409 -19.81 0.26 -15.72
C GLU A 409 -19.04 0.58 -17.01
N THR A 410 -18.95 1.85 -17.35
CA THR A 410 -18.19 2.32 -18.51
C THR A 410 -16.86 2.90 -18.06
N ILE A 411 -15.77 2.38 -18.59
CA ILE A 411 -14.41 2.80 -18.32
C ILE A 411 -13.93 3.63 -19.49
N ALA A 412 -13.83 4.94 -19.29
CA ALA A 412 -13.33 5.86 -20.31
C ALA A 412 -11.83 5.67 -20.51
N ALA A 413 -11.36 5.74 -21.77
CA ALA A 413 -9.95 5.66 -22.08
C ALA A 413 -9.56 6.83 -23.02
N LYS A 414 -8.57 7.61 -22.60
CA LYS A 414 -8.09 8.72 -23.39
C LYS A 414 -7.49 8.25 -24.71
N GLY A 415 -8.04 8.75 -25.82
CA GLY A 415 -7.56 8.42 -27.18
C GLY A 415 -7.92 7.00 -27.65
N ALA A 416 -8.86 6.34 -26.99
CA ALA A 416 -9.41 5.04 -27.38
C ALA A 416 -10.90 4.94 -27.05
N GLU A 417 -11.55 3.90 -27.54
CA GLU A 417 -12.95 3.63 -27.19
C GLU A 417 -13.10 3.26 -25.72
N ALA A 418 -14.21 3.66 -25.11
CA ALA A 418 -14.57 3.29 -23.76
C ALA A 418 -14.88 1.79 -23.70
N ARG A 419 -14.50 1.16 -22.59
CA ARG A 419 -14.78 -0.25 -22.32
C ARG A 419 -15.96 -0.40 -21.35
N THR A 420 -16.99 -1.11 -21.75
CA THR A 420 -18.08 -1.49 -20.82
C THR A 420 -17.74 -2.82 -20.16
N THR A 421 -17.89 -2.89 -18.83
CA THR A 421 -17.73 -4.10 -18.04
C THR A 421 -19.00 -4.37 -17.24
N THR A 422 -19.34 -5.64 -17.09
CA THR A 422 -20.47 -6.09 -16.26
C THR A 422 -19.95 -6.56 -14.92
N ILE A 423 -20.45 -5.96 -13.85
CA ILE A 423 -20.12 -6.33 -12.48
C ILE A 423 -21.31 -7.09 -11.90
N ARG A 424 -21.07 -8.29 -11.41
CA ARG A 424 -22.03 -9.11 -10.69
C ARG A 424 -21.69 -9.08 -9.21
N SER A 425 -22.67 -8.79 -8.38
CA SER A 425 -22.49 -8.73 -6.93
C SER A 425 -23.51 -9.61 -6.21
N THR A 426 -23.09 -10.12 -5.06
CA THR A 426 -23.92 -10.81 -4.08
C THR A 426 -24.18 -9.91 -2.88
N ILE A 427 -24.96 -10.37 -1.89
CA ILE A 427 -25.11 -9.68 -0.60
C ILE A 427 -23.78 -9.57 0.18
N TRP A 428 -22.78 -10.40 -0.15
CA TRP A 428 -21.47 -10.41 0.48
C TRP A 428 -20.44 -9.53 -0.23
N GLY A 429 -20.74 -9.09 -1.46
CA GLY A 429 -19.86 -8.26 -2.25
C GLY A 429 -19.78 -8.68 -3.72
N PRO A 430 -18.89 -8.04 -4.50
CA PRO A 430 -18.72 -8.35 -5.92
C PRO A 430 -18.05 -9.72 -6.14
N ILE A 431 -18.40 -10.36 -7.26
CA ILE A 431 -17.67 -11.55 -7.74
C ILE A 431 -16.33 -11.09 -8.29
N VAL A 432 -15.25 -11.50 -7.62
CA VAL A 432 -13.88 -11.07 -7.96
C VAL A 432 -13.03 -12.17 -8.59
N TRP A 433 -13.46 -13.42 -8.46
CA TRP A 433 -12.66 -14.55 -8.93
C TRP A 433 -13.51 -15.76 -9.30
N LYS A 434 -13.01 -16.52 -10.28
CA LYS A 434 -13.53 -17.84 -10.67
C LYS A 434 -12.36 -18.81 -10.76
N ASP A 435 -12.47 -19.95 -10.10
CA ASP A 435 -11.41 -20.96 -10.11
C ASP A 435 -11.45 -21.88 -11.35
N ALA A 436 -10.45 -22.76 -11.47
CA ALA A 436 -10.35 -23.71 -12.58
C ALA A 436 -11.49 -24.75 -12.62
N ARG A 437 -12.22 -24.94 -11.53
CA ARG A 437 -13.41 -25.81 -11.44
C ARG A 437 -14.70 -25.07 -11.76
N GLY A 438 -14.61 -23.77 -12.07
CA GLY A 438 -15.75 -22.93 -12.39
C GLY A 438 -16.49 -22.35 -11.17
N ARG A 439 -15.99 -22.55 -9.93
CA ARG A 439 -16.58 -21.99 -8.72
C ARG A 439 -16.31 -20.49 -8.67
N GLU A 440 -17.34 -19.70 -8.36
CA GLU A 440 -17.24 -18.24 -8.25
C GLU A 440 -17.10 -17.81 -6.79
N TYR A 441 -16.40 -16.70 -6.57
CA TYR A 441 -16.09 -16.18 -5.25
C TYR A 441 -16.40 -14.70 -5.18
N ALA A 442 -17.24 -14.31 -4.22
CA ALA A 442 -17.49 -12.93 -3.86
C ALA A 442 -16.49 -12.47 -2.80
N GLN A 443 -16.04 -11.23 -2.88
CA GLN A 443 -15.17 -10.66 -1.84
C GLN A 443 -15.99 -9.85 -0.84
N HIS A 444 -16.00 -10.29 0.41
CA HIS A 444 -16.51 -9.53 1.54
C HIS A 444 -15.36 -8.80 2.22
N TRP A 445 -15.30 -7.47 2.12
CA TRP A 445 -14.16 -6.67 2.53
C TRP A 445 -14.61 -5.39 3.24
N ILE A 446 -13.94 -5.01 4.33
CA ILE A 446 -14.22 -3.77 5.08
C ILE A 446 -14.28 -2.54 4.16
N ALA A 447 -13.40 -2.49 3.14
CA ALA A 447 -13.39 -1.40 2.16
C ALA A 447 -14.67 -1.28 1.32
N HIS A 448 -15.55 -2.27 1.34
CA HIS A 448 -16.87 -2.22 0.69
C HIS A 448 -17.97 -1.64 1.59
N ASP A 449 -17.70 -1.46 2.89
CA ASP A 449 -18.66 -0.95 3.85
C ASP A 449 -18.56 0.58 4.02
N PRO A 450 -19.51 1.37 3.49
CA PRO A 450 -19.48 2.82 3.64
C PRO A 450 -19.55 3.29 5.09
N ALA A 451 -20.21 2.53 5.99
CA ALA A 451 -20.30 2.89 7.40
C ALA A 451 -18.95 2.76 8.11
N ALA A 452 -18.18 1.72 7.78
CA ALA A 452 -16.82 1.55 8.30
C ALA A 452 -15.84 2.65 7.84
N LEU A 453 -16.12 3.31 6.71
CA LEU A 453 -15.30 4.38 6.13
C LEU A 453 -15.72 5.79 6.56
N ALA A 454 -16.91 5.95 7.16
CA ALA A 454 -17.50 7.26 7.44
C ALA A 454 -16.96 7.95 8.71
N ALA A 455 -16.12 7.28 9.50
CA ALA A 455 -15.62 7.79 10.77
C ALA A 455 -14.64 8.96 10.61
N ASP A 456 -14.64 9.84 11.60
CA ASP A 456 -13.85 11.07 11.64
C ASP A 456 -12.35 10.78 11.86
N LEU A 457 -11.58 10.81 10.80
CA LEU A 457 -10.12 10.59 10.85
C LEU A 457 -9.33 11.71 11.57
N THR A 458 -9.98 12.84 11.93
CA THR A 458 -9.35 13.90 12.73
C THR A 458 -9.52 13.67 14.24
N ALA A 459 -10.20 12.60 14.66
CA ALA A 459 -10.45 12.32 16.08
C ALA A 459 -9.16 12.25 16.93
N PRO A 460 -8.04 11.64 16.47
CA PRO A 460 -6.79 11.62 17.22
C PRO A 460 -6.23 13.01 17.57
N GLU A 461 -6.49 14.01 16.73
CA GLU A 461 -6.00 15.38 16.91
C GLU A 461 -6.53 16.05 18.20
N ARG A 462 -7.64 15.55 18.77
CA ARG A 462 -8.33 16.12 19.94
C ARG A 462 -8.10 15.36 21.23
N THR A 463 -7.35 14.25 21.19
CA THR A 463 -7.11 13.38 22.35
C THR A 463 -6.02 13.96 23.26
N ARG A 464 -6.08 13.65 24.57
CA ARG A 464 -5.18 14.20 25.58
C ARG A 464 -4.38 13.14 26.34
N SER A 465 -4.81 11.88 26.25
CA SER A 465 -4.21 10.75 26.92
C SER A 465 -4.17 9.52 26.01
N VAL A 466 -3.36 8.53 26.39
CA VAL A 466 -3.37 7.21 25.74
C VAL A 466 -4.77 6.59 25.77
N ASP A 467 -5.52 6.72 26.86
CA ASP A 467 -6.87 6.15 26.98
C ASP A 467 -7.89 6.81 26.03
N ASP A 468 -7.82 8.16 25.88
CA ASP A 468 -8.64 8.88 24.90
C ASP A 468 -8.29 8.41 23.48
N LEU A 469 -6.98 8.28 23.19
CA LEU A 469 -6.51 7.91 21.86
C LEU A 469 -6.89 6.47 21.52
N LEU A 470 -6.80 5.51 22.46
CA LEU A 470 -7.29 4.14 22.29
C LEU A 470 -8.76 4.10 21.89
N THR A 471 -9.58 4.96 22.52
CA THR A 471 -11.01 5.08 22.21
C THR A 471 -11.23 5.67 20.82
N ALA A 472 -10.49 6.73 20.46
CA ALA A 472 -10.61 7.39 19.17
C ALA A 472 -10.18 6.50 17.99
N ILE A 473 -9.12 5.70 18.18
CA ILE A 473 -8.54 4.85 17.13
C ILE A 473 -9.42 3.64 16.78
N ALA A 474 -10.13 3.07 17.75
CA ALA A 474 -10.90 1.83 17.56
C ALA A 474 -12.03 1.94 16.50
N GLY A 475 -12.48 3.13 16.16
CA GLY A 475 -13.57 3.34 15.21
C GLY A 475 -13.18 4.07 13.94
N LEU A 476 -11.89 4.28 13.66
CA LEU A 476 -11.48 5.08 12.51
C LEU A 476 -11.75 4.39 11.18
N GLY A 477 -12.23 5.16 10.19
CA GLY A 477 -12.49 4.71 8.82
C GLY A 477 -11.21 4.57 7.98
N MET A 478 -10.24 3.78 8.42
CA MET A 478 -8.92 3.62 7.81
C MET A 478 -8.58 2.15 7.57
N PRO A 479 -7.65 1.83 6.66
CA PRO A 479 -7.10 0.48 6.56
C PRO A 479 -6.52 0.06 7.91
N ASN A 480 -6.72 -1.18 8.31
CA ASN A 480 -6.31 -1.64 9.63
C ASN A 480 -4.80 -1.54 9.84
N GLN A 481 -4.42 -0.85 10.92
CA GLN A 481 -3.03 -0.56 11.25
C GLN A 481 -2.73 -0.97 12.70
N ASN A 482 -1.51 -1.44 12.94
CA ASN A 482 -0.95 -1.36 14.28
C ASN A 482 -0.74 0.12 14.62
N VAL A 483 -1.30 0.58 15.70
CA VAL A 483 -1.12 1.95 16.20
C VAL A 483 -0.35 1.87 17.50
N ALA A 484 0.91 2.31 17.48
CA ALA A 484 1.64 2.59 18.70
C ALA A 484 1.40 4.05 19.10
N MET A 485 1.29 4.29 20.39
CA MET A 485 0.96 5.59 20.94
C MET A 485 1.73 5.87 22.23
N ALA A 486 1.91 7.15 22.50
CA ALA A 486 2.55 7.66 23.72
C ALA A 486 1.85 8.92 24.17
N ASP A 487 1.90 9.25 25.47
CA ASP A 487 1.40 10.52 25.99
C ASP A 487 2.41 11.28 26.86
N SER A 488 2.07 12.51 27.16
CA SER A 488 2.90 13.43 27.95
C SER A 488 3.09 12.99 29.39
N SER A 489 2.28 12.07 29.93
CA SER A 489 2.48 11.47 31.25
C SER A 489 3.52 10.36 31.28
N GLY A 490 4.04 9.98 30.11
CA GLY A 490 5.04 8.93 29.96
C GLY A 490 4.48 7.55 29.69
N ARG A 491 3.16 7.42 29.48
CA ARG A 491 2.49 6.15 29.14
C ARG A 491 2.64 5.80 27.67
N ILE A 492 2.61 4.51 27.38
CA ILE A 492 2.65 3.96 26.01
C ILE A 492 1.58 2.89 25.84
N ALA A 493 1.01 2.80 24.63
CA ALA A 493 0.06 1.73 24.31
C ALA A 493 0.14 1.31 22.85
N TRP A 494 -0.50 0.18 22.56
CA TRP A 494 -0.73 -0.34 21.23
C TRP A 494 -2.14 -0.89 21.09
N THR A 495 -2.72 -0.70 19.90
CA THR A 495 -3.96 -1.35 19.47
C THR A 495 -3.96 -1.50 17.93
N VAL A 496 -5.02 -2.11 17.40
CA VAL A 496 -5.33 -2.09 15.97
C VAL A 496 -6.30 -0.94 15.69
N GLY A 497 -5.98 -0.05 14.75
CA GLY A 497 -6.92 0.94 14.24
C GLY A 497 -7.69 0.39 13.05
N GLY A 498 -8.92 0.88 12.83
CA GLY A 498 -9.84 0.39 11.80
C GLY A 498 -10.78 -0.70 12.31
N ALA A 499 -11.87 -0.96 11.58
CA ALA A 499 -12.88 -1.95 11.97
C ALA A 499 -12.30 -3.38 11.96
N ILE A 500 -12.60 -4.19 12.97
CA ILE A 500 -12.19 -5.59 13.06
C ILE A 500 -13.42 -6.48 12.89
N PRO A 501 -13.47 -7.36 11.85
CA PRO A 501 -14.60 -8.26 11.63
C PRO A 501 -14.78 -9.27 12.76
N ARG A 502 -16.02 -9.48 13.19
CA ARG A 502 -16.38 -10.58 14.09
C ARG A 502 -16.78 -11.78 13.25
N ARG A 503 -15.86 -12.70 13.00
CA ARG A 503 -16.11 -13.93 12.27
C ARG A 503 -16.83 -14.96 13.12
N SER A 504 -17.73 -15.73 12.54
CA SER A 504 -18.43 -16.85 13.15
C SER A 504 -18.27 -18.11 12.30
N GLY A 505 -17.83 -19.20 12.94
CA GLY A 505 -17.75 -20.54 12.36
C GLY A 505 -16.48 -20.88 11.58
N TYR A 506 -15.56 -19.93 11.36
CA TYR A 506 -14.33 -20.16 10.58
C TYR A 506 -13.20 -19.18 10.92
N SER A 507 -12.00 -19.44 10.40
CA SER A 507 -10.80 -18.66 10.71
C SER A 507 -10.47 -17.55 9.69
N GLY A 508 -11.13 -17.50 8.52
CA GLY A 508 -10.79 -16.56 7.43
C GLY A 508 -9.64 -16.99 6.53
N MET A 509 -8.86 -18.01 6.87
CA MET A 509 -7.67 -18.40 6.11
C MET A 509 -7.94 -19.02 4.73
N THR A 510 -9.13 -19.57 4.50
CA THR A 510 -9.51 -20.24 3.25
C THR A 510 -10.94 -19.90 2.87
N PRO A 511 -11.24 -19.80 1.55
CA PRO A 511 -12.59 -19.51 1.07
C PRO A 511 -13.62 -20.49 1.61
N GLN A 512 -14.74 -19.99 2.10
CA GLN A 512 -15.85 -20.79 2.64
C GLN A 512 -17.17 -20.46 1.94
N SER A 513 -18.11 -21.40 1.92
CA SER A 513 -19.51 -21.10 1.56
C SER A 513 -20.22 -20.51 2.77
N TRP A 514 -21.01 -19.47 2.55
CA TRP A 514 -21.88 -18.87 3.58
C TRP A 514 -23.36 -19.12 3.30
N ALA A 515 -23.66 -20.01 2.34
CA ALA A 515 -25.01 -20.24 1.86
C ALA A 515 -25.96 -20.83 2.93
N ASP A 516 -25.44 -21.62 3.87
CA ASP A 516 -26.20 -22.25 4.96
C ASP A 516 -26.21 -21.44 6.27
N GLY A 517 -25.51 -20.28 6.29
CA GLY A 517 -25.40 -19.43 7.47
C GLY A 517 -24.40 -19.90 8.54
N SER A 518 -23.74 -21.03 8.36
CA SER A 518 -22.75 -21.55 9.31
C SER A 518 -21.48 -20.67 9.41
N HIS A 519 -21.19 -19.93 8.34
CA HIS A 519 -20.06 -18.99 8.24
C HIS A 519 -20.56 -17.61 7.87
N HIS A 520 -20.18 -16.58 8.61
CA HIS A 520 -20.57 -15.19 8.33
C HIS A 520 -19.79 -14.20 9.21
N TRP A 521 -19.90 -12.91 8.89
CA TRP A 521 -19.54 -11.84 9.80
C TRP A 521 -20.73 -11.42 10.66
N GLN A 522 -20.56 -11.37 11.98
CA GLN A 522 -21.52 -10.81 12.92
C GLN A 522 -21.29 -9.31 13.15
N GLY A 523 -20.99 -8.56 12.09
CA GLY A 523 -20.56 -7.16 12.17
C GLY A 523 -19.10 -7.02 12.61
N TYR A 524 -18.82 -5.98 13.40
CA TYR A 524 -17.49 -5.64 13.88
C TYR A 524 -17.38 -5.73 15.40
N LEU A 525 -16.16 -5.84 15.91
CA LEU A 525 -15.90 -5.76 17.34
C LEU A 525 -16.29 -4.38 17.89
N ALA A 526 -16.81 -4.35 19.11
CA ALA A 526 -16.96 -3.09 19.83
C ALA A 526 -15.60 -2.55 20.28
N PRO A 527 -15.41 -1.23 20.44
CA PRO A 527 -14.13 -0.64 20.87
C PRO A 527 -13.51 -1.26 22.13
N SER A 528 -14.35 -1.71 23.06
CA SER A 528 -13.90 -2.38 24.30
C SER A 528 -13.31 -3.77 24.07
N GLU A 529 -13.58 -4.41 22.94
CA GLU A 529 -13.13 -5.76 22.58
C GLU A 529 -11.84 -5.75 21.74
N PHE A 530 -11.37 -4.57 21.34
CA PHE A 530 -10.17 -4.46 20.52
C PHE A 530 -8.94 -4.98 21.26
N PRO A 531 -8.09 -5.79 20.63
CA PRO A 531 -6.80 -6.16 21.16
C PRO A 531 -5.97 -4.92 21.50
N ARG A 532 -5.43 -4.86 22.73
CA ARG A 532 -4.65 -3.71 23.20
C ARG A 532 -3.56 -4.13 24.18
N ILE A 533 -2.48 -3.37 24.16
CA ILE A 533 -1.40 -3.43 25.14
C ILE A 533 -1.29 -2.03 25.74
N VAL A 534 -1.33 -1.92 27.05
CA VAL A 534 -1.18 -0.66 27.79
C VAL A 534 -0.09 -0.83 28.80
N ASP A 535 0.87 0.09 28.83
CA ASP A 535 1.98 0.15 29.79
C ASP A 535 2.66 -1.21 30.01
N PRO A 536 3.22 -1.85 28.95
CA PRO A 536 3.81 -3.18 29.08
C PRO A 536 4.95 -3.18 30.11
N PRO A 537 5.16 -4.27 30.89
CA PRO A 537 6.15 -4.32 31.97
C PRO A 537 7.59 -4.00 31.53
N ALA A 538 7.93 -4.26 30.26
CA ALA A 538 9.24 -3.92 29.70
C ALA A 538 9.42 -2.41 29.48
N GLY A 539 8.34 -1.61 29.53
CA GLY A 539 8.35 -0.19 29.20
C GLY A 539 8.67 0.08 27.74
N ARG A 540 8.42 -0.87 26.85
CA ARG A 540 8.76 -0.81 25.43
C ARG A 540 7.72 -1.50 24.57
N LEU A 541 7.46 -0.93 23.38
CA LEU A 541 6.62 -1.48 22.31
C LEU A 541 7.41 -1.52 21.00
N TRP A 542 7.10 -2.48 20.14
CA TRP A 542 7.67 -2.57 18.78
C TRP A 542 6.68 -3.23 17.82
N THR A 543 6.64 -2.72 16.61
CA THR A 543 5.89 -3.30 15.48
C THR A 543 6.70 -3.15 14.19
N ALA A 544 6.62 -4.14 13.30
CA ALA A 544 7.27 -4.09 11.99
C ALA A 544 6.53 -4.98 10.98
N ASN A 545 5.21 -4.88 10.94
CA ASN A 545 4.28 -5.66 10.11
C ASN A 545 4.25 -7.18 10.45
N ALA A 546 4.91 -7.61 11.51
CA ALA A 546 4.80 -8.95 12.07
C ALA A 546 3.73 -8.97 13.19
N PRO A 547 3.28 -10.16 13.67
CA PRO A 547 2.38 -10.26 14.82
C PRO A 547 2.94 -9.53 16.04
N VAL A 548 2.17 -8.59 16.59
CA VAL A 548 2.54 -7.81 17.79
C VAL A 548 2.10 -8.54 19.06
N VAL A 549 1.06 -9.33 18.93
CA VAL A 549 0.46 -10.14 20.01
C VAL A 549 0.40 -11.60 19.59
N GLY A 550 0.32 -12.50 20.57
CA GLY A 550 0.11 -13.92 20.37
C GLY A 550 -1.24 -14.40 20.88
N ASP A 551 -1.41 -15.70 20.91
CA ASP A 551 -2.53 -16.42 21.51
C ASP A 551 -3.92 -15.88 21.06
N ALA A 552 -4.87 -15.71 21.97
CA ALA A 552 -6.24 -15.31 21.68
C ALA A 552 -6.35 -13.93 21.01
N MET A 553 -5.46 -12.98 21.32
CA MET A 553 -5.48 -11.67 20.67
C MET A 553 -5.10 -11.77 19.19
N LEU A 554 -4.12 -12.61 18.84
CA LEU A 554 -3.76 -12.86 17.46
C LEU A 554 -4.89 -13.57 16.70
N ALA A 555 -5.55 -14.55 17.34
CA ALA A 555 -6.70 -15.23 16.76
C ALA A 555 -7.87 -14.26 16.46
N THR A 556 -8.04 -13.21 17.28
CA THR A 556 -9.05 -12.16 17.05
C THR A 556 -8.72 -11.29 15.83
N ILE A 557 -7.44 -10.98 15.62
CA ILE A 557 -6.97 -10.16 14.49
C ILE A 557 -6.97 -10.99 13.20
N GLY A 558 -6.73 -12.30 13.30
CA GLY A 558 -6.62 -13.21 12.16
C GLY A 558 -5.30 -13.11 11.40
N GLU A 559 -5.25 -13.79 10.27
CA GLU A 559 -4.06 -13.95 9.42
C GLU A 559 -4.40 -13.58 7.98
N GLY A 560 -3.83 -12.48 7.49
CA GLY A 560 -4.00 -11.96 6.14
C GLY A 560 -2.66 -11.67 5.42
N GLY A 561 -1.56 -12.23 5.93
CA GLY A 561 -0.23 -12.10 5.31
C GLY A 561 0.73 -11.22 6.12
N TYR A 562 1.02 -11.60 7.35
CA TYR A 562 2.05 -10.93 8.16
C TYR A 562 3.44 -11.03 7.53
N ALA A 563 4.25 -10.00 7.72
CA ALA A 563 5.67 -10.04 7.39
C ALA A 563 6.43 -10.94 8.39
N ASP A 564 7.59 -11.46 7.95
CA ASP A 564 8.51 -12.14 8.86
C ASP A 564 8.92 -11.24 10.03
N GLY A 565 9.05 -11.80 11.23
CA GLY A 565 9.36 -11.09 12.48
C GLY A 565 10.78 -10.51 12.57
N ILE A 566 11.58 -10.55 11.50
CA ILE A 566 13.00 -10.19 11.48
C ILE A 566 13.24 -8.75 11.90
N ARG A 567 12.52 -7.79 11.30
CA ARG A 567 12.65 -6.35 11.63
C ARG A 567 12.18 -6.08 13.06
N ALA A 568 11.05 -6.67 13.46
CA ALA A 568 10.54 -6.57 14.82
C ALA A 568 11.54 -7.07 15.85
N ARG A 569 12.21 -8.22 15.61
CA ARG A 569 13.26 -8.77 16.48
C ARG A 569 14.47 -7.85 16.57
N ILE A 570 14.93 -7.28 15.46
CA ILE A 570 16.08 -6.35 15.47
C ILE A 570 15.73 -5.12 16.30
N ILE A 571 14.57 -4.49 16.04
CA ILE A 571 14.09 -3.33 16.80
C ILE A 571 13.99 -3.65 18.29
N ARG A 572 13.33 -4.76 18.64
CA ARG A 572 13.24 -5.23 20.03
C ARG A 572 14.62 -5.39 20.68
N ASN A 573 15.53 -6.08 20.01
CA ASN A 573 16.85 -6.34 20.58
C ASN A 573 17.64 -5.05 20.79
N ARG A 574 17.52 -4.08 19.89
CA ARG A 574 18.11 -2.74 20.08
C ARG A 574 17.49 -2.00 21.24
N LEU A 575 16.16 -1.96 21.32
CA LEU A 575 15.46 -1.32 22.42
C LEU A 575 15.85 -1.93 23.77
N MET A 576 16.01 -3.26 23.88
CA MET A 576 16.38 -3.93 25.12
C MET A 576 17.82 -3.64 25.57
N GLN A 577 18.70 -3.16 24.68
CA GLN A 577 20.08 -2.77 25.02
C GLN A 577 20.17 -1.33 25.54
N ILE A 578 19.11 -0.51 25.38
CA ILE A 578 19.09 0.89 25.78
C ILE A 578 18.38 1.00 27.14
N ASP A 579 19.05 1.48 28.16
CA ASP A 579 18.43 1.72 29.47
C ASP A 579 17.62 3.01 29.50
N LYS A 580 18.22 4.12 29.06
CA LYS A 580 17.61 5.45 28.98
C LYS A 580 17.68 6.01 27.57
N ALA A 581 16.61 5.82 26.83
CA ALA A 581 16.53 6.16 25.41
C ALA A 581 16.47 7.67 25.14
N THR A 582 17.09 8.07 24.04
CA THR A 582 17.04 9.42 23.49
C THR A 582 16.47 9.40 22.06
N PRO A 583 16.04 10.55 21.50
CA PRO A 583 15.65 10.60 20.08
C PRO A 583 16.77 10.17 19.11
N LYS A 584 18.05 10.33 19.49
CA LYS A 584 19.18 9.85 18.67
C LYS A 584 19.27 8.33 18.64
N ASP A 585 18.96 7.66 19.74
CA ASP A 585 18.90 6.20 19.79
C ASP A 585 17.77 5.67 18.91
N MET A 586 16.62 6.37 18.89
CA MET A 586 15.51 6.02 17.98
C MET A 586 15.91 6.12 16.51
N LEU A 587 16.61 7.20 16.13
CA LEU A 587 17.15 7.35 14.78
C LEU A 587 18.21 6.27 14.46
N ALA A 588 19.05 5.90 15.42
CA ALA A 588 20.04 4.84 15.23
C ALA A 588 19.38 3.47 14.97
N ILE A 589 18.22 3.20 15.59
CA ILE A 589 17.41 2.00 15.28
C ILE A 589 16.83 2.07 13.86
N GLN A 590 16.34 3.23 13.42
CA GLN A 590 15.83 3.41 12.04
C GLN A 590 16.91 3.19 10.99
N LEU A 591 18.15 3.55 11.29
CA LEU A 591 19.29 3.44 10.40
C LEU A 591 20.05 2.10 10.53
N ASP A 592 19.54 1.14 11.31
CA ASP A 592 20.17 -0.17 11.47
C ASP A 592 20.04 -1.00 10.18
N ASP A 593 21.16 -1.24 9.53
CA ASP A 593 21.30 -1.96 8.28
C ASP A 593 21.83 -3.40 8.45
N GLN A 594 21.80 -3.96 9.65
CA GLN A 594 22.32 -5.30 9.91
C GLN A 594 21.53 -6.39 9.18
N ALA A 595 22.23 -7.20 8.40
CA ALA A 595 21.68 -8.26 7.57
C ALA A 595 21.64 -9.63 8.30
N LEU A 596 21.14 -9.66 9.54
CA LEU A 596 21.13 -10.85 10.40
C LEU A 596 20.41 -12.04 9.75
N PHE A 597 19.33 -11.79 9.05
CA PHE A 597 18.57 -12.82 8.34
C PHE A 597 19.39 -13.52 7.25
N LEU A 598 20.21 -12.77 6.51
CA LEU A 598 20.99 -13.32 5.41
C LEU A 598 22.22 -14.11 5.89
N ALA A 599 22.64 -13.99 7.14
CA ALA A 599 23.76 -14.76 7.67
C ALA A 599 23.52 -16.28 7.54
N ARG A 600 22.29 -16.75 7.79
CA ARG A 600 21.90 -18.15 7.62
C ARG A 600 21.97 -18.60 6.15
N TRP A 601 21.48 -17.76 5.23
CA TRP A 601 21.54 -18.03 3.80
C TRP A 601 22.98 -18.02 3.27
N ARG A 602 23.84 -17.14 3.83
CA ARG A 602 25.27 -17.14 3.56
C ARG A 602 25.91 -18.48 3.96
N ASN A 603 25.63 -18.97 5.17
CA ASN A 603 26.18 -20.23 5.64
C ASN A 603 25.72 -21.41 4.77
N LEU A 604 24.45 -21.45 4.36
CA LEU A 604 23.92 -22.43 3.45
C LEU A 604 24.65 -22.39 2.09
N LEU A 605 24.81 -21.19 1.51
CA LEU A 605 25.49 -20.99 0.24
C LEU A 605 26.95 -21.42 0.32
N LEU A 606 27.69 -20.99 1.34
CA LEU A 606 29.09 -21.39 1.54
C LEU A 606 29.23 -22.91 1.71
N GLY A 607 28.29 -23.56 2.41
CA GLY A 607 28.24 -25.01 2.56
C GLY A 607 28.13 -25.73 1.22
N THR A 608 27.37 -25.18 0.25
CA THR A 608 27.23 -25.76 -1.11
C THR A 608 28.49 -25.53 -1.98
N LEU A 609 29.35 -24.60 -1.59
CA LEU A 609 30.55 -24.22 -2.34
C LEU A 609 31.85 -24.80 -1.76
N ILE A 610 31.75 -25.67 -0.76
CA ILE A 610 32.92 -26.34 -0.17
C ILE A 610 33.64 -27.19 -1.25
N GLY A 611 34.96 -27.04 -1.36
CA GLY A 611 35.76 -27.79 -2.31
C GLY A 611 35.62 -27.40 -3.77
N GLN A 612 34.81 -26.37 -4.09
CA GLN A 612 34.66 -25.89 -5.46
C GLN A 612 35.86 -25.00 -5.88
N SER A 613 36.24 -25.10 -7.16
CA SER A 613 37.30 -24.34 -7.79
C SER A 613 36.80 -23.58 -9.03
N GLY A 614 37.71 -22.85 -9.71
CA GLY A 614 37.37 -22.04 -10.89
C GLY A 614 36.37 -20.94 -10.56
N ALA A 615 35.38 -20.71 -11.42
CA ALA A 615 34.36 -19.66 -11.24
C ALA A 615 33.55 -19.81 -9.94
N ARG A 616 33.26 -21.05 -9.52
CA ARG A 616 32.57 -21.30 -8.24
C ARG A 616 33.44 -21.01 -7.02
N GLY A 617 34.74 -21.29 -7.12
CA GLY A 617 35.71 -20.89 -6.08
C GLY A 617 35.81 -19.38 -5.95
N GLN A 618 35.94 -18.66 -7.07
CA GLN A 618 35.93 -17.19 -7.09
C GLN A 618 34.65 -16.59 -6.51
N PHE A 619 33.50 -17.19 -6.84
CA PHE A 619 32.20 -16.80 -6.28
C PHE A 619 32.14 -17.01 -4.75
N ARG A 620 32.65 -18.17 -4.29
CA ARG A 620 32.79 -18.44 -2.84
C ARG A 620 33.64 -17.37 -2.15
N ASP A 621 34.81 -17.03 -2.72
CA ASP A 621 35.72 -16.04 -2.15
C ASP A 621 35.07 -14.66 -2.04
N LEU A 622 34.25 -14.24 -3.04
CA LEU A 622 33.47 -13.01 -2.97
C LEU A 622 32.43 -13.05 -1.84
N VAL A 623 31.71 -14.16 -1.69
CA VAL A 623 30.69 -14.33 -0.64
C VAL A 623 31.34 -14.36 0.75
N GLU A 624 32.53 -14.93 0.88
CA GLU A 624 33.24 -15.08 2.16
C GLU A 624 33.98 -13.80 2.57
N SER A 625 34.82 -13.26 1.69
CA SER A 625 35.75 -12.18 2.02
C SER A 625 35.12 -10.78 2.00
N LYS A 626 34.02 -10.59 1.26
CA LYS A 626 33.33 -9.29 1.12
C LYS A 626 32.06 -9.17 1.98
N TRP A 627 31.84 -10.08 2.89
CA TRP A 627 30.71 -10.03 3.78
C TRP A 627 30.91 -9.00 4.91
N THR A 628 30.13 -7.94 4.88
CA THR A 628 30.13 -6.89 5.91
C THR A 628 29.12 -7.12 7.02
N GLY A 629 28.18 -8.04 6.83
CA GLY A 629 27.02 -8.22 7.71
C GLY A 629 25.95 -7.14 7.57
N LYS A 630 26.05 -6.27 6.57
CA LYS A 630 25.19 -5.10 6.39
C LYS A 630 24.49 -5.08 5.04
N ALA A 631 23.26 -4.53 5.01
CA ALA A 631 22.51 -4.22 3.81
C ALA A 631 22.97 -2.87 3.23
N SER A 632 24.25 -2.76 2.88
CA SER A 632 24.85 -1.55 2.33
C SER A 632 24.97 -1.63 0.80
N PRO A 633 24.81 -0.52 0.06
CA PRO A 633 25.07 -0.46 -1.38
C PRO A 633 26.46 -0.96 -1.78
N ASP A 634 27.47 -0.79 -0.90
CA ASP A 634 28.84 -1.21 -1.12
C ASP A 634 29.09 -2.70 -0.82
N SER A 635 28.10 -3.41 -0.28
CA SER A 635 28.23 -4.82 0.10
C SER A 635 27.89 -5.76 -1.07
N VAL A 636 28.89 -6.14 -1.85
CA VAL A 636 28.75 -7.10 -2.95
C VAL A 636 28.19 -8.43 -2.46
N SER A 637 28.70 -8.95 -1.35
CA SER A 637 28.24 -10.24 -0.78
C SER A 637 26.77 -10.19 -0.36
N TYR A 638 26.29 -9.07 0.18
CA TYR A 638 24.87 -8.91 0.52
C TYR A 638 23.98 -9.16 -0.72
N ARG A 639 24.31 -8.53 -1.85
CA ARG A 639 23.55 -8.70 -3.11
C ARG A 639 23.60 -10.15 -3.59
N LEU A 640 24.77 -10.76 -3.60
CA LEU A 640 24.95 -12.15 -4.05
C LEU A 640 24.14 -13.13 -3.20
N ILE A 641 24.13 -12.96 -1.88
CA ILE A 641 23.38 -13.84 -0.97
C ILE A 641 21.87 -13.61 -1.10
N LYS A 642 21.44 -12.36 -1.25
CA LYS A 642 20.04 -12.00 -1.49
C LYS A 642 19.53 -12.66 -2.78
N GLU A 643 20.27 -12.56 -3.87
CA GLU A 643 19.92 -13.20 -5.15
C GLU A 643 19.92 -14.74 -5.06
N PHE A 644 20.90 -15.32 -4.39
CA PHE A 644 20.90 -16.76 -4.14
C PHE A 644 19.62 -17.20 -3.43
N ARG A 645 19.23 -16.51 -2.35
CA ARG A 645 17.98 -16.79 -1.64
C ARG A 645 16.77 -16.67 -2.56
N THR A 646 16.66 -15.59 -3.31
CA THR A 646 15.54 -15.33 -4.21
C THR A 646 15.40 -16.44 -5.26
N LEU A 647 16.49 -16.80 -5.91
CA LEU A 647 16.50 -17.87 -6.91
C LEU A 647 16.22 -19.25 -6.30
N PHE A 648 16.78 -19.52 -5.11
CA PHE A 648 16.55 -20.77 -4.40
C PHE A 648 15.07 -20.94 -4.06
N VAL A 649 14.46 -19.93 -3.42
CA VAL A 649 13.04 -19.97 -3.05
C VAL A 649 12.16 -20.15 -4.29
N ARG A 650 12.37 -19.38 -5.36
CA ARG A 650 11.60 -19.52 -6.63
C ARG A 650 11.70 -20.89 -7.27
N ARG A 651 12.77 -21.64 -7.03
CA ARG A 651 12.94 -22.99 -7.59
C ARG A 651 12.37 -24.10 -6.73
N VAL A 652 12.25 -23.85 -5.44
CA VAL A 652 11.73 -24.84 -4.48
C VAL A 652 10.22 -24.73 -4.35
N MET A 653 9.70 -23.50 -4.34
CA MET A 653 8.26 -23.19 -4.31
C MET A 653 7.67 -23.14 -5.72
#